data_683e480c19399ae59418eedb2ed1dd49
#
_entry.id   683e480c19399ae59418eedb2ed1dd49
#
_cell.length_a   1.000
_cell.length_b   1.000
_cell.length_c   1.000
_cell.angle_alpha   90.00
_cell.angle_beta   90.00
_cell.angle_gamma   90.00
#
_symmetry.space_group_name_H-M   'P 1'
#
loop_
_entity.id
_entity.type
_entity.pdbx_description
1 polymer ?
#
loop_
_entity_poly.entity_id
_entity_poly.type
_entity_poly.pdbx_seq_one_letter_code
_entity_poly.pdbx_strand_id
1 'polypeptide(L)'
;MIKHSSGGMKLSRRTFLEAMTALGGSAALGPWASALASDNLEVFQPVTPQDLLNKNVKVINTFHDMHCHGSCILKAHVQNGRVLALTSAGDIPLEGCTASDEDIFHIQRRPCLKGLSERKRIYAPDRLKYPMIQTIERGNINGFKRVTWDEALDRACEAILKAKERQKELGYIPIWEHSKTLLPYMGPYLNTYGNMSAGNQLDSNYAGIGKGVLGHPASDMLNSRFILCWSADSQSTSPHLPFIMTKAKERGIPIVVIDTRYTGTVGAMGTGADGIPAWICPRPETDSATLAAMANTIYRRKLHDEAYLKKYCFGFYPNDSVVSQSPINDPMTGKSYKGQRFTVPAGESFVEYLDSLQKQYGGEAGVLRWASELSGVPAKTIENLAIKYATTKPACIYSGAASGGAQRSGNGLYFCWLSLALAAMTGNATVRGGGFGPLRRTDGMALKLGPAPKFCEAKKFAPIRFSLYMQSKVLETGLDNRTAQQLRDDVLRLNGIDLGPNAHLEIDMIWRGAGSGDRFNQSSSINPKILAYKNLKSIISCERVLCPSARYSDIIFPVVTQFEQNSFHGGRVKTDTNVVRQLIDPMYECKTDNEINELFAKRLGIPWSMNGMTDLDVMRQQWAGAKLPEAYKKIDPDMKLPSFEEMLKTANLQLPVPPEESIIPSAKFEPGKFPTDTGMINFYSPFLASRDRVVIGVPSARYVRPPQGYEDIMEGKKSPASGRVYTLQYTTPHLIHRCHSVYDNTSMLMDTTPHGVMINPQDAAQRNIQDGEKVYVYNDMGCTKLKAIVTKAQPKGVVSITQGAWYQPSKDETYEA
;
A
#
# COMPACT_ATOMS: atom_id res chain seq x y z
N MET A 1 20.76 -48.11 -13.57
CA MET A 1 21.16 -48.44 -12.21
C MET A 1 22.58 -47.89 -11.99
N ILE A 2 22.72 -46.75 -11.37
CA ILE A 2 23.97 -46.37 -10.70
C ILE A 2 23.56 -45.63 -9.46
N LYS A 3 23.77 -46.20 -8.30
CA LYS A 3 23.62 -45.60 -6.99
C LYS A 3 24.75 -44.63 -6.75
N HIS A 4 24.44 -43.35 -6.54
CA HIS A 4 25.35 -42.42 -5.86
C HIS A 4 24.90 -42.26 -4.42
N SER A 5 25.64 -42.82 -3.51
CA SER A 5 25.57 -42.56 -2.08
C SER A 5 26.30 -41.25 -1.78
N SER A 6 25.56 -40.16 -1.56
CA SER A 6 26.10 -38.96 -0.93
C SER A 6 25.76 -39.01 0.56
N GLY A 7 26.68 -39.47 1.36
CA GLY A 7 26.64 -39.38 2.81
C GLY A 7 26.83 -37.90 3.25
N GLY A 8 25.80 -37.13 3.25
CA GLY A 8 25.78 -35.83 3.88
C GLY A 8 25.59 -36.00 5.38
N MET A 9 26.60 -35.65 6.16
CA MET A 9 26.58 -35.65 7.62
C MET A 9 25.49 -34.61 8.08
N LYS A 10 24.35 -35.12 8.55
CA LYS A 10 23.35 -34.28 9.20
C LYS A 10 23.86 -33.87 10.58
N LEU A 11 24.54 -32.75 10.66
CA LEU A 11 24.85 -32.09 11.92
C LEU A 11 23.54 -31.55 12.54
N SER A 12 23.21 -31.97 13.77
CA SER A 12 22.13 -31.37 14.51
C SER A 12 22.46 -29.88 14.80
N ARG A 13 21.46 -29.01 14.89
CA ARG A 13 21.68 -27.62 15.27
C ARG A 13 22.43 -27.45 16.59
N ARG A 14 22.31 -28.40 17.51
CA ARG A 14 23.03 -28.47 18.77
C ARG A 14 24.53 -28.75 18.53
N THR A 15 24.85 -29.73 17.70
CA THR A 15 26.23 -30.09 17.33
C THR A 15 26.90 -28.95 16.54
N PHE A 16 26.16 -28.20 15.72
CA PHE A 16 26.66 -27.02 15.03
C PHE A 16 26.97 -25.87 16.00
N LEU A 17 26.10 -25.60 16.97
CA LEU A 17 26.31 -24.57 18.01
C LEU A 17 27.44 -24.96 18.95
N GLU A 18 27.55 -26.21 19.34
CA GLU A 18 28.63 -26.75 20.17
C GLU A 18 29.98 -26.68 19.42
N ALA A 19 30.00 -26.95 18.11
CA ALA A 19 31.19 -26.84 17.27
C ALA A 19 31.62 -25.39 17.05
N MET A 20 30.67 -24.45 16.93
CA MET A 20 30.95 -23.01 16.83
C MET A 20 31.52 -22.45 18.13
N THR A 21 31.06 -22.93 19.28
CA THR A 21 31.59 -22.54 20.60
C THR A 21 33.02 -23.09 20.82
N ALA A 22 33.28 -24.34 20.37
CA ALA A 22 34.59 -24.99 20.50
C ALA A 22 35.66 -24.38 19.56
N LEU A 23 35.27 -23.76 18.46
CA LEU A 23 36.19 -23.17 17.47
C LEU A 23 36.55 -21.69 17.74
N GLY A 24 36.23 -21.16 18.91
CA GLY A 24 36.62 -19.78 19.28
C GLY A 24 35.94 -18.70 18.45
N GLY A 25 34.78 -19.02 17.81
CA GLY A 25 34.03 -18.14 16.93
C GLY A 25 33.33 -16.95 17.61
N SER A 26 33.64 -16.68 18.87
CA SER A 26 33.09 -15.53 19.63
C SER A 26 33.57 -14.16 19.14
N ALA A 27 34.62 -14.10 18.37
CA ALA A 27 35.17 -12.82 17.87
C ALA A 27 34.47 -12.28 16.60
N ALA A 28 33.74 -13.14 15.88
CA ALA A 28 33.06 -12.74 14.62
C ALA A 28 31.59 -12.28 14.79
N LEU A 29 30.98 -12.49 15.95
CA LEU A 29 29.58 -12.15 16.22
C LEU A 29 29.41 -10.91 17.12
N GLY A 30 30.48 -10.25 17.56
CA GLY A 30 30.46 -9.02 18.35
C GLY A 30 29.56 -9.12 19.62
N PRO A 31 29.11 -8.00 20.16
CA PRO A 31 28.25 -7.93 21.35
C PRO A 31 26.92 -8.69 21.25
N TRP A 32 26.53 -9.10 20.05
CA TRP A 32 25.30 -9.87 19.79
C TRP A 32 25.36 -11.33 20.24
N ALA A 33 26.54 -11.93 20.25
CA ALA A 33 26.70 -13.33 20.67
C ALA A 33 26.47 -13.52 22.17
N SER A 34 26.87 -12.56 22.99
CA SER A 34 26.65 -12.60 24.45
C SER A 34 25.19 -12.30 24.82
N ALA A 35 24.49 -11.48 24.05
CA ALA A 35 23.05 -11.24 24.22
C ALA A 35 22.19 -12.43 23.77
N LEU A 36 22.70 -13.29 22.87
CA LEU A 36 22.01 -14.51 22.44
C LEU A 36 22.18 -15.67 23.41
N ALA A 37 23.18 -15.62 24.29
CA ALA A 37 23.60 -16.77 25.07
C ALA A 37 22.93 -16.91 26.45
N SER A 38 22.33 -15.88 27.04
CA SER A 38 22.02 -15.95 28.46
C SER A 38 20.56 -16.07 28.87
N ASP A 39 19.55 -15.69 28.09
CA ASP A 39 18.22 -15.52 28.73
C ASP A 39 16.98 -16.16 28.13
N ASN A 40 17.03 -16.93 27.03
CA ASN A 40 15.77 -17.45 26.51
C ASN A 40 15.86 -18.69 25.60
N LEU A 41 16.63 -19.70 25.94
CA LEU A 41 16.59 -21.00 25.23
C LEU A 41 15.22 -21.65 25.25
N GLU A 42 14.41 -21.43 26.29
CA GLU A 42 13.04 -21.93 26.40
C GLU A 42 12.08 -21.32 25.38
N VAL A 43 12.31 -20.08 24.97
CA VAL A 43 11.46 -19.39 23.98
C VAL A 43 11.48 -20.06 22.63
N PHE A 44 12.59 -20.73 22.27
CA PHE A 44 12.79 -21.37 20.96
C PHE A 44 12.50 -22.87 20.95
N GLN A 45 12.06 -23.44 22.07
CA GLN A 45 11.68 -24.87 22.09
C GLN A 45 10.57 -25.13 21.07
N PRO A 46 10.68 -26.20 20.28
CA PRO A 46 9.62 -26.61 19.38
C PRO A 46 8.34 -26.84 20.16
N VAL A 47 7.23 -26.29 19.69
CA VAL A 47 5.90 -26.53 20.25
C VAL A 47 5.29 -27.70 19.48
N THR A 48 4.93 -28.76 20.19
CA THR A 48 4.25 -29.93 19.62
C THR A 48 2.73 -29.75 19.67
N PRO A 49 1.95 -30.48 18.88
CA PRO A 49 0.50 -30.49 19.02
C PRO A 49 0.03 -30.84 20.44
N GLN A 50 0.77 -31.73 21.15
CA GLN A 50 0.45 -32.13 22.51
C GLN A 50 0.59 -30.97 23.51
N ASP A 51 1.55 -30.08 23.31
CA ASP A 51 1.71 -28.89 24.16
C ASP A 51 0.48 -27.98 24.06
N LEU A 52 -0.16 -27.92 22.89
CA LEU A 52 -1.36 -27.10 22.67
C LEU A 52 -2.62 -27.70 23.33
N LEU A 53 -2.62 -28.99 23.63
CA LEU A 53 -3.71 -29.71 24.33
C LEU A 53 -3.59 -29.64 25.86
N ASN A 54 -2.52 -29.05 26.37
CA ASN A 54 -2.32 -28.88 27.81
C ASN A 54 -3.42 -28.02 28.41
N LYS A 55 -4.02 -28.48 29.55
CA LYS A 55 -5.12 -27.79 30.24
C LYS A 55 -4.78 -26.37 30.72
N ASN A 56 -3.50 -26.06 30.87
CA ASN A 56 -3.03 -24.75 31.29
C ASN A 56 -2.81 -23.77 30.13
N VAL A 57 -3.05 -24.19 28.89
CA VAL A 57 -2.99 -23.33 27.71
C VAL A 57 -4.28 -22.53 27.57
N LYS A 58 -4.18 -21.22 27.62
CA LYS A 58 -5.31 -20.30 27.37
C LYS A 58 -5.38 -20.03 25.88
N VAL A 59 -6.57 -20.16 25.30
CA VAL A 59 -6.84 -19.80 23.90
C VAL A 59 -7.51 -18.43 23.89
N ILE A 60 -6.87 -17.47 23.25
CA ILE A 60 -7.31 -16.07 23.19
C ILE A 60 -7.53 -15.68 21.72
N ASN A 61 -8.72 -15.21 21.41
CA ASN A 61 -8.99 -14.64 20.09
C ASN A 61 -8.31 -13.29 19.96
N THR A 62 -7.70 -13.06 18.80
CA THR A 62 -7.02 -11.80 18.47
C THR A 62 -7.04 -11.57 16.98
N PHE A 63 -6.56 -10.42 16.57
CA PHE A 63 -6.54 -9.98 15.18
C PHE A 63 -5.11 -9.72 14.71
N HIS A 64 -4.80 -10.11 13.49
CA HIS A 64 -3.53 -9.84 12.85
C HIS A 64 -3.60 -8.54 12.04
N ASP A 65 -3.07 -7.47 12.61
CA ASP A 65 -2.98 -6.17 11.94
C ASP A 65 -1.75 -6.10 11.03
N MET A 66 -2.00 -6.09 9.74
CA MET A 66 -0.93 -6.00 8.75
C MET A 66 -1.40 -5.30 7.46
N HIS A 67 -0.48 -4.67 6.77
CA HIS A 67 -0.75 -3.93 5.51
C HIS A 67 -1.11 -4.79 4.30
N CYS A 68 -1.21 -6.10 4.45
CA CYS A 68 -1.55 -7.03 3.36
C CYS A 68 -3.04 -7.07 2.99
N HIS A 69 -3.88 -6.17 3.48
CA HIS A 69 -5.34 -6.15 3.29
C HIS A 69 -6.08 -7.41 3.78
N GLY A 70 -5.41 -8.28 4.58
CA GLY A 70 -5.95 -9.54 5.04
C GLY A 70 -7.05 -9.36 6.09
N SER A 71 -6.79 -8.71 7.19
CA SER A 71 -7.72 -8.69 8.34
C SER A 71 -7.96 -10.11 8.90
N CYS A 72 -6.88 -10.83 9.22
CA CYS A 72 -6.97 -12.23 9.66
C CYS A 72 -7.34 -12.34 11.13
N ILE A 73 -8.22 -13.30 11.46
CA ILE A 73 -8.59 -13.60 12.84
C ILE A 73 -7.78 -14.82 13.29
N LEU A 74 -7.20 -14.72 14.48
CA LEU A 74 -6.28 -15.72 15.05
C LEU A 74 -6.80 -16.21 16.40
N LYS A 75 -6.51 -17.47 16.70
CA LYS A 75 -6.47 -18.02 18.05
C LYS A 75 -5.03 -18.09 18.52
N ALA A 76 -4.73 -17.37 19.58
CA ALA A 76 -3.43 -17.41 20.24
C ALA A 76 -3.45 -18.41 21.37
N HIS A 77 -2.53 -19.36 21.38
CA HIS A 77 -2.33 -20.34 22.44
C HIS A 77 -1.26 -19.81 23.37
N VAL A 78 -1.66 -19.43 24.58
CA VAL A 78 -0.79 -18.75 25.56
C VAL A 78 -0.68 -19.59 26.83
N GLN A 79 0.55 -19.78 27.30
CA GLN A 79 0.84 -20.43 28.55
C GLN A 79 1.96 -19.69 29.28
N ASN A 80 1.80 -19.43 30.57
CA ASN A 80 2.78 -18.76 31.44
C ASN A 80 3.35 -17.45 30.81
N GLY A 81 2.50 -16.59 30.25
CA GLY A 81 2.93 -15.34 29.61
C GLY A 81 3.68 -15.53 28.28
N ARG A 82 3.59 -16.70 27.66
CA ARG A 82 4.26 -17.04 26.42
C ARG A 82 3.27 -17.46 25.34
N VAL A 83 3.38 -16.90 24.15
CA VAL A 83 2.64 -17.36 22.95
C VAL A 83 3.28 -18.62 22.42
N LEU A 84 2.61 -19.77 22.55
CA LEU A 84 3.08 -21.06 22.05
C LEU A 84 2.86 -21.20 20.54
N ALA A 85 1.65 -20.85 20.07
CA ALA A 85 1.27 -20.92 18.67
C ALA A 85 0.19 -19.91 18.33
N LEU A 86 0.07 -19.63 17.05
CA LEU A 86 -1.05 -18.92 16.45
C LEU A 86 -1.73 -19.85 15.46
N THR A 87 -3.04 -20.02 15.57
CA THR A 87 -3.84 -20.85 14.68
C THR A 87 -4.98 -20.04 14.06
N SER A 88 -5.65 -20.63 13.06
CA SER A 88 -6.81 -19.98 12.45
C SER A 88 -7.98 -19.94 13.42
N ALA A 89 -8.69 -18.83 13.47
CA ALA A 89 -9.96 -18.70 14.18
C ALA A 89 -11.16 -18.77 13.20
N GLY A 90 -10.99 -19.41 12.05
CA GLY A 90 -12.03 -19.53 11.04
C GLY A 90 -13.25 -20.37 11.43
N ASP A 91 -13.25 -20.92 12.61
CA ASP A 91 -14.36 -21.64 13.24
C ASP A 91 -15.13 -20.80 14.29
N ILE A 92 -14.74 -19.53 14.50
CA ILE A 92 -15.52 -18.63 15.34
C ILE A 92 -16.86 -18.40 14.64
N PRO A 93 -18.00 -18.82 15.25
CA PRO A 93 -19.29 -18.45 14.74
C PRO A 93 -19.36 -16.94 14.68
N LEU A 94 -19.72 -16.42 13.54
CA LEU A 94 -20.06 -15.02 13.40
C LEU A 94 -21.47 -14.90 13.98
N GLU A 95 -21.59 -14.65 15.30
CA GLU A 95 -22.85 -14.45 15.97
C GLU A 95 -23.62 -13.33 15.25
N GLY A 96 -24.84 -13.61 14.82
CA GLY A 96 -25.67 -12.69 14.04
C GLY A 96 -25.57 -12.86 12.51
N CYS A 97 -24.73 -13.78 12.02
CA CYS A 97 -24.68 -14.14 10.62
C CYS A 97 -25.51 -15.41 10.41
N THR A 98 -26.68 -15.28 9.87
CA THR A 98 -27.35 -16.40 9.22
C THR A 98 -26.54 -16.69 7.96
N ALA A 99 -25.75 -17.76 8.01
CA ALA A 99 -24.95 -18.21 6.86
C ALA A 99 -25.87 -18.82 5.81
N SER A 100 -26.61 -17.98 5.09
CA SER A 100 -27.10 -18.35 3.78
C SER A 100 -25.95 -18.20 2.78
N ASP A 101 -25.93 -18.99 1.71
CA ASP A 101 -24.97 -18.86 0.60
C ASP A 101 -24.98 -17.44 -0.01
N GLU A 102 -25.90 -16.59 0.36
CA GLU A 102 -26.04 -15.20 -0.03
C GLU A 102 -25.20 -14.26 0.83
N ASP A 103 -24.78 -14.67 2.04
CA ASP A 103 -23.95 -13.85 2.97
C ASP A 103 -22.45 -13.99 2.71
N ILE A 104 -22.07 -13.84 1.48
CA ILE A 104 -20.66 -13.92 1.03
C ILE A 104 -19.80 -12.78 1.57
N PHE A 105 -20.37 -11.82 2.25
CA PHE A 105 -19.69 -10.77 2.96
C PHE A 105 -18.95 -11.28 4.21
N HIS A 106 -19.40 -12.40 4.78
CA HIS A 106 -18.79 -13.03 5.93
C HIS A 106 -17.70 -14.01 5.50
N ILE A 107 -16.65 -13.47 4.92
CA ILE A 107 -15.48 -14.22 4.50
C ILE A 107 -14.80 -14.78 5.75
N GLN A 108 -14.60 -16.10 5.78
CA GLN A 108 -13.72 -16.72 6.78
C GLN A 108 -12.30 -16.17 6.59
N ARG A 109 -11.86 -15.34 7.55
CA ARG A 109 -10.59 -14.63 7.46
C ARG A 109 -9.45 -15.45 8.00
N ARG A 110 -9.18 -16.56 7.33
CA ARG A 110 -8.10 -17.47 7.68
C ARG A 110 -6.74 -16.78 7.45
N PRO A 111 -5.80 -16.91 8.40
CA PRO A 111 -4.47 -16.36 8.24
C PRO A 111 -3.68 -17.14 7.17
N CYS A 112 -2.90 -16.41 6.40
CA CYS A 112 -1.84 -17.01 5.59
C CYS A 112 -0.59 -17.26 6.46
N LEU A 113 0.46 -17.80 5.85
CA LEU A 113 1.70 -18.12 6.57
C LEU A 113 2.32 -16.92 7.29
N LYS A 114 2.13 -15.68 6.80
CA LYS A 114 2.56 -14.46 7.51
C LYS A 114 1.90 -14.33 8.88
N GLY A 115 0.57 -14.44 8.95
CA GLY A 115 -0.16 -14.34 10.22
C GLY A 115 0.19 -15.47 11.19
N LEU A 116 0.32 -16.70 10.69
CA LEU A 116 0.72 -17.84 11.52
C LEU A 116 2.16 -17.75 12.03
N SER A 117 3.03 -17.06 11.31
CA SER A 117 4.44 -16.89 11.69
C SER A 117 4.69 -15.69 12.60
N GLU A 118 3.67 -14.91 12.97
CA GLU A 118 3.85 -13.68 13.78
C GLU A 118 4.51 -13.96 15.14
N ARG A 119 4.31 -15.16 15.72
CA ARG A 119 5.06 -15.60 16.88
C ARG A 119 6.58 -15.48 16.71
N LYS A 120 7.10 -15.77 15.52
CA LYS A 120 8.54 -15.64 15.24
C LYS A 120 9.03 -14.19 15.23
N ARG A 121 8.13 -13.22 15.01
CA ARG A 121 8.47 -11.80 15.12
C ARG A 121 8.43 -11.29 16.56
N ILE A 122 7.52 -11.81 17.39
CA ILE A 122 7.51 -11.52 18.85
C ILE A 122 8.87 -11.90 19.45
N TYR A 123 9.33 -13.11 19.14
CA TYR A 123 10.56 -13.68 19.69
C TYR A 123 11.73 -13.65 18.71
N ALA A 124 11.76 -12.68 17.79
CA ALA A 124 12.85 -12.56 16.83
C ALA A 124 14.19 -12.26 17.54
N PRO A 125 15.28 -12.96 17.20
CA PRO A 125 16.58 -12.75 17.86
C PRO A 125 17.15 -11.36 17.60
N ASP A 126 16.82 -10.75 16.47
CA ASP A 126 17.23 -9.42 16.05
C ASP A 126 16.29 -8.30 16.54
N ARG A 127 15.38 -8.62 17.47
CA ARG A 127 14.50 -7.63 18.07
C ARG A 127 15.27 -6.66 18.96
N LEU A 128 14.96 -5.37 18.82
CA LEU A 128 15.47 -4.33 19.69
C LEU A 128 14.91 -4.52 21.11
N LYS A 129 15.80 -4.48 22.09
CA LYS A 129 15.48 -4.81 23.48
C LYS A 129 15.52 -3.59 24.42
N TYR A 130 16.33 -2.62 24.11
CA TYR A 130 16.64 -1.45 24.93
C TYR A 130 16.95 -0.23 24.06
N PRO A 131 16.91 0.99 24.60
CA PRO A 131 17.34 2.18 23.87
C PRO A 131 18.80 2.11 23.47
N MET A 132 19.11 2.64 22.29
CA MET A 132 20.47 2.64 21.76
C MET A 132 20.80 3.97 21.12
N ILE A 133 22.10 4.32 21.17
CA ILE A 133 22.67 5.47 20.47
C ILE A 133 23.75 5.00 19.49
N GLN A 134 23.85 5.67 18.36
CA GLN A 134 24.94 5.51 17.41
C GLN A 134 26.18 6.27 17.88
N THR A 135 27.34 5.61 17.96
CA THR A 135 28.60 6.19 18.47
C THR A 135 29.69 6.34 17.41
N ILE A 136 29.45 5.84 16.21
CA ILE A 136 30.31 5.98 15.03
C ILE A 136 29.45 6.48 13.85
N GLU A 137 29.85 6.23 12.62
CA GLU A 137 29.11 6.67 11.43
C GLU A 137 27.75 6.00 11.27
N ARG A 138 26.75 6.73 10.79
CA ARG A 138 25.42 6.22 10.48
C ARG A 138 25.48 5.13 9.41
N GLY A 139 24.68 4.09 9.58
CA GLY A 139 24.67 2.91 8.71
C GLY A 139 25.52 1.76 9.23
N ASN A 140 26.46 2.02 10.12
CA ASN A 140 27.29 1.00 10.74
C ASN A 140 26.59 0.39 11.96
N ILE A 141 26.16 -0.86 11.85
CA ILE A 141 25.42 -1.52 12.92
C ILE A 141 26.21 -1.78 14.19
N ASN A 142 27.56 -1.81 14.09
CA ASN A 142 28.43 -2.06 15.24
C ASN A 142 28.60 -0.82 16.15
N GLY A 143 28.15 0.34 15.69
CA GLY A 143 28.24 1.59 16.46
C GLY A 143 27.12 1.79 17.47
N PHE A 144 26.08 0.96 17.45
CA PHE A 144 24.99 1.09 18.40
C PHE A 144 25.37 0.58 19.78
N LYS A 145 25.27 1.46 20.77
CA LYS A 145 25.49 1.13 22.19
C LYS A 145 24.18 1.27 22.97
N ARG A 146 23.92 0.31 23.86
CA ARG A 146 22.84 0.40 24.83
C ARG A 146 23.05 1.59 25.75
N VAL A 147 21.96 2.32 26.01
CA VAL A 147 21.88 3.40 27.01
C VAL A 147 20.60 3.24 27.82
N THR A 148 20.45 4.03 28.88
CA THR A 148 19.20 4.09 29.62
C THR A 148 18.12 4.85 28.83
N TRP A 149 16.83 4.62 29.21
CA TRP A 149 15.72 5.41 28.66
C TRP A 149 15.93 6.91 28.89
N ASP A 150 16.38 7.29 30.09
CA ASP A 150 16.60 8.69 30.42
C ASP A 150 17.68 9.32 29.56
N GLU A 151 18.83 8.67 29.40
CA GLU A 151 19.90 9.17 28.52
C GLU A 151 19.45 9.31 27.07
N ALA A 152 18.74 8.32 26.55
CA ALA A 152 18.25 8.37 25.17
C ALA A 152 17.22 9.48 24.96
N LEU A 153 16.30 9.65 25.91
CA LEU A 153 15.27 10.69 25.86
C LEU A 153 15.87 12.09 26.00
N ASP A 154 16.82 12.28 26.91
CA ASP A 154 17.49 13.58 27.12
C ASP A 154 18.19 14.02 25.82
N ARG A 155 18.97 13.13 25.19
CA ARG A 155 19.64 13.42 23.91
C ARG A 155 18.64 13.69 22.78
N ALA A 156 17.56 12.92 22.71
CA ALA A 156 16.54 13.11 21.69
C ALA A 156 15.78 14.44 21.86
N CYS A 157 15.38 14.76 23.07
CA CYS A 157 14.72 16.02 23.39
C CYS A 157 15.63 17.23 23.16
N GLU A 158 16.91 17.16 23.54
CA GLU A 158 17.92 18.19 23.26
C GLU A 158 18.03 18.46 21.75
N ALA A 159 18.11 17.39 20.93
CA ALA A 159 18.15 17.53 19.47
C ALA A 159 16.89 18.19 18.90
N ILE A 160 15.70 17.84 19.42
CA ILE A 160 14.42 18.45 19.02
C ILE A 160 14.38 19.93 19.40
N LEU A 161 14.76 20.26 20.62
CA LEU A 161 14.77 21.66 21.12
C LEU A 161 15.74 22.53 20.31
N LYS A 162 16.98 22.08 20.07
CA LYS A 162 17.94 22.76 19.21
C LYS A 162 17.43 22.98 17.79
N ALA A 163 16.74 22.00 17.22
CA ALA A 163 16.12 22.17 15.90
C ALA A 163 15.00 23.23 15.93
N LYS A 164 14.20 23.30 17.00
CA LYS A 164 13.17 24.34 17.17
C LYS A 164 13.74 25.74 17.42
N GLU A 165 14.86 25.85 18.09
CA GLU A 165 15.59 27.12 18.23
C GLU A 165 16.07 27.63 16.86
N ARG A 166 16.72 26.79 16.08
CA ARG A 166 17.13 27.12 14.71
C ARG A 166 15.95 27.54 13.83
N GLN A 167 14.78 26.93 13.99
CA GLN A 167 13.58 27.35 13.28
C GLN A 167 13.20 28.82 13.55
N LYS A 168 13.35 29.27 14.80
CA LYS A 168 13.08 30.67 15.17
C LYS A 168 14.07 31.66 14.56
N GLU A 169 15.35 31.26 14.53
CA GLU A 169 16.45 32.11 14.07
C GLU A 169 16.51 32.23 12.54
N LEU A 170 16.30 31.11 11.85
CA LEU A 170 16.59 30.97 10.42
C LEU A 170 15.35 31.03 9.53
N GLY A 171 14.15 31.03 10.09
CA GLY A 171 12.90 31.13 9.34
C GLY A 171 12.55 29.89 8.49
N TYR A 172 13.23 28.75 8.71
CA TYR A 172 12.90 27.48 8.06
C TYR A 172 12.31 26.45 9.03
N ILE A 173 11.81 25.34 8.51
CA ILE A 173 11.14 24.31 9.31
C ILE A 173 11.99 23.04 9.31
N PRO A 174 12.77 22.80 10.39
CA PRO A 174 13.85 21.81 10.35
C PRO A 174 13.41 20.39 10.70
N ILE A 175 12.19 20.19 11.24
CA ILE A 175 11.79 18.89 11.77
C ILE A 175 10.70 18.25 10.91
N TRP A 176 11.02 17.07 10.40
CA TRP A 176 10.05 16.19 9.76
C TRP A 176 9.66 15.07 10.73
N GLU A 177 8.36 15.03 11.10
CA GLU A 177 7.79 13.99 11.95
C GLU A 177 6.84 13.08 11.16
N HIS A 178 6.97 11.77 11.38
CA HIS A 178 6.07 10.79 10.81
C HIS A 178 4.83 10.51 11.65
N SER A 179 4.96 10.49 12.98
CA SER A 179 3.85 10.10 13.88
C SER A 179 2.78 11.17 14.08
N LYS A 180 3.14 12.45 13.95
CA LYS A 180 2.24 13.61 14.14
C LYS A 180 1.62 13.68 15.55
N THR A 181 2.30 13.17 16.57
CA THR A 181 1.72 13.06 17.91
C THR A 181 2.03 14.25 18.78
N LEU A 182 3.30 14.64 18.88
CA LEU A 182 3.76 15.68 19.79
C LEU A 182 4.18 16.97 19.11
N LEU A 183 4.88 16.93 17.98
CA LEU A 183 5.31 18.15 17.27
C LEU A 183 4.15 19.09 16.91
N PRO A 184 2.91 18.63 16.67
CA PRO A 184 1.76 19.51 16.50
C PRO A 184 1.54 20.52 17.62
N TYR A 185 2.01 20.22 18.82
CA TYR A 185 1.89 21.11 19.97
C TYR A 185 3.09 22.05 20.18
N MET A 186 4.14 21.85 19.39
CA MET A 186 5.39 22.64 19.44
C MET A 186 5.50 23.71 18.35
N GLY A 187 4.46 23.90 17.55
CA GLY A 187 4.46 24.83 16.43
C GLY A 187 4.60 24.14 15.06
N PRO A 188 4.88 24.89 14.00
CA PRO A 188 4.98 24.35 12.64
C PRO A 188 6.02 23.22 12.53
N TYR A 189 5.69 22.19 11.75
CA TYR A 189 6.54 21.03 11.48
C TYR A 189 6.25 20.46 10.10
N LEU A 190 7.17 19.64 9.57
CA LEU A 190 7.02 19.02 8.26
C LEU A 190 6.37 17.66 8.36
N ASN A 191 5.57 17.34 7.36
CA ASN A 191 5.05 16.00 7.14
C ASN A 191 4.82 15.75 5.65
N THR A 192 4.71 14.49 5.26
CA THR A 192 4.45 14.13 3.87
C THR A 192 2.96 13.97 3.59
N TYR A 193 2.56 14.21 2.35
CA TYR A 193 1.28 13.78 1.79
C TYR A 193 1.50 12.89 0.57
N GLY A 194 0.42 12.25 0.13
CA GLY A 194 0.45 11.34 -1.01
C GLY A 194 0.53 9.88 -0.59
N ASN A 195 0.53 9.02 -1.57
CA ASN A 195 0.53 7.58 -1.38
C ASN A 195 1.23 6.89 -2.55
N MET A 196 2.41 6.34 -2.33
CA MET A 196 3.19 5.61 -3.34
C MET A 196 2.42 4.40 -3.89
N SER A 197 1.56 3.80 -3.09
CA SER A 197 0.83 2.58 -3.48
C SER A 197 -0.39 2.84 -4.35
N ALA A 198 -1.04 4.00 -4.22
CA ALA A 198 -2.32 4.26 -4.85
C ALA A 198 -2.48 5.73 -5.30
N GLY A 199 -1.39 6.49 -5.43
CA GLY A 199 -1.45 7.92 -5.81
C GLY A 199 -2.18 8.13 -7.12
N ASN A 200 -1.73 7.50 -8.19
CA ASN A 200 -2.35 7.61 -9.51
C ASN A 200 -3.84 7.25 -9.51
N GLN A 201 -4.22 6.21 -8.76
CA GLN A 201 -5.62 5.85 -8.65
C GLN A 201 -6.45 6.86 -7.87
N LEU A 202 -5.89 7.37 -6.76
CA LEU A 202 -6.57 8.40 -5.97
C LEU A 202 -6.81 9.66 -6.81
N ASP A 203 -5.79 10.11 -7.54
CA ASP A 203 -5.85 11.31 -8.37
C ASP A 203 -6.80 11.11 -9.55
N SER A 204 -6.75 9.96 -10.22
CA SER A 204 -7.71 9.59 -11.27
C SER A 204 -9.16 9.57 -10.76
N ASN A 205 -9.40 9.00 -9.58
CA ASN A 205 -10.74 8.99 -9.00
C ASN A 205 -11.20 10.38 -8.56
N TYR A 206 -10.32 11.22 -8.02
CA TYR A 206 -10.66 12.61 -7.72
C TYR A 206 -11.03 13.39 -8.98
N ALA A 207 -10.25 13.23 -10.05
CA ALA A 207 -10.53 13.88 -11.34
C ALA A 207 -11.81 13.35 -11.99
N GLY A 208 -12.00 12.02 -12.00
CA GLY A 208 -13.06 11.36 -12.76
C GLY A 208 -14.39 11.23 -12.04
N ILE A 209 -14.38 10.97 -10.71
CA ILE A 209 -15.61 10.69 -9.95
C ILE A 209 -15.67 11.42 -8.59
N GLY A 210 -14.66 12.24 -8.28
CA GLY A 210 -14.65 13.18 -7.16
C GLY A 210 -14.30 12.60 -5.79
N LYS A 211 -14.02 11.30 -5.69
CA LYS A 211 -13.56 10.68 -4.45
C LYS A 211 -12.43 9.72 -4.73
N GLY A 212 -11.34 9.87 -3.99
CA GLY A 212 -10.14 9.04 -4.16
C GLY A 212 -10.31 7.55 -3.84
N VAL A 213 -11.38 7.19 -3.14
CA VAL A 213 -11.66 5.79 -2.73
C VAL A 213 -13.09 5.42 -3.07
N LEU A 214 -13.38 5.34 -4.35
CA LEU A 214 -14.61 4.76 -4.87
C LEU A 214 -14.29 3.47 -5.60
N GLY A 215 -15.05 2.45 -5.31
CA GLY A 215 -15.01 1.14 -5.91
C GLY A 215 -16.12 0.29 -5.32
N HIS A 216 -16.40 -0.83 -5.92
CA HIS A 216 -17.40 -1.76 -5.44
C HIS A 216 -16.81 -2.67 -4.36
N PRO A 217 -17.59 -3.18 -3.40
CA PRO A 217 -17.12 -4.19 -2.46
C PRO A 217 -16.75 -5.48 -3.21
N ALA A 218 -15.83 -6.25 -2.66
CA ALA A 218 -15.36 -7.49 -3.29
C ALA A 218 -16.48 -8.47 -3.60
N SER A 219 -17.45 -8.59 -2.70
CA SER A 219 -18.63 -9.43 -2.86
C SER A 219 -19.52 -9.06 -4.05
N ASP A 220 -19.50 -7.80 -4.49
CA ASP A 220 -20.29 -7.37 -5.64
C ASP A 220 -19.84 -8.04 -6.95
N MET A 221 -18.61 -8.60 -7.02
CA MET A 221 -18.18 -9.44 -8.15
C MET A 221 -19.09 -10.65 -8.40
N LEU A 222 -19.79 -11.12 -7.39
CA LEU A 222 -20.73 -12.26 -7.51
C LEU A 222 -22.03 -11.89 -8.21
N ASN A 223 -22.30 -10.62 -8.38
CA ASN A 223 -23.40 -10.08 -9.18
C ASN A 223 -22.97 -9.76 -10.62
N SER A 224 -21.68 -9.90 -10.94
CA SER A 224 -21.17 -9.69 -12.29
C SER A 224 -21.55 -10.85 -13.20
N ARG A 225 -21.63 -10.59 -14.49
CA ARG A 225 -21.72 -11.61 -15.55
C ARG A 225 -20.43 -11.78 -16.33
N PHE A 226 -19.47 -10.89 -16.09
CA PHE A 226 -18.13 -10.94 -16.66
C PHE A 226 -17.15 -10.15 -15.79
N ILE A 227 -16.00 -10.72 -15.49
CA ILE A 227 -14.98 -10.12 -14.64
C ILE A 227 -13.67 -10.00 -15.41
N LEU A 228 -13.17 -8.77 -15.55
CA LEU A 228 -11.80 -8.48 -15.95
C LEU A 228 -10.95 -8.25 -14.70
N CYS A 229 -10.11 -9.23 -14.34
CA CYS A 229 -9.13 -9.10 -13.26
C CYS A 229 -7.83 -8.52 -13.85
N TRP A 230 -7.66 -7.21 -13.76
CA TRP A 230 -6.60 -6.49 -14.46
C TRP A 230 -5.46 -6.10 -13.52
N SER A 231 -4.26 -6.61 -13.79
CA SER A 231 -3.02 -6.32 -13.05
C SER A 231 -3.15 -6.49 -11.53
N ALA A 232 -3.88 -7.53 -11.12
CA ALA A 232 -4.28 -7.75 -9.73
C ALA A 232 -3.97 -9.19 -9.30
N ASP A 233 -2.75 -9.43 -8.79
CA ASP A 233 -2.39 -10.70 -8.18
C ASP A 233 -2.99 -10.82 -6.77
N SER A 234 -4.25 -11.24 -6.71
CA SER A 234 -5.04 -11.33 -5.47
C SER A 234 -4.45 -12.31 -4.47
N GLN A 235 -3.86 -13.42 -4.93
CA GLN A 235 -3.25 -14.41 -4.04
C GLN A 235 -2.11 -13.83 -3.22
N SER A 236 -1.30 -12.97 -3.84
CA SER A 236 -0.16 -12.34 -3.14
C SER A 236 -0.56 -11.10 -2.34
N THR A 237 -1.56 -10.33 -2.81
CA THR A 237 -1.84 -8.99 -2.30
C THR A 237 -3.12 -8.85 -1.49
N SER A 238 -4.06 -9.78 -1.65
CA SER A 238 -5.39 -9.72 -1.01
C SER A 238 -5.87 -11.12 -0.64
N PRO A 239 -5.31 -11.74 0.40
CA PRO A 239 -5.40 -13.19 0.65
C PRO A 239 -6.81 -13.74 0.85
N HIS A 240 -7.82 -12.88 1.10
CA HIS A 240 -9.21 -13.32 1.24
C HIS A 240 -10.06 -13.17 -0.04
N LEU A 241 -9.56 -12.39 -1.01
CA LEU A 241 -10.28 -12.19 -2.27
C LEU A 241 -10.33 -13.45 -3.16
N PRO A 242 -9.29 -14.32 -3.19
CA PRO A 242 -9.38 -15.58 -3.90
C PRO A 242 -10.63 -16.41 -3.56
N PHE A 243 -11.11 -16.34 -2.33
CA PHE A 243 -12.36 -17.02 -1.93
C PHE A 243 -13.58 -16.52 -2.74
N ILE A 244 -13.72 -15.20 -2.86
CA ILE A 244 -14.83 -14.60 -3.63
C ILE A 244 -14.70 -14.93 -5.12
N MET A 245 -13.48 -14.85 -5.67
CA MET A 245 -13.23 -15.20 -7.07
C MET A 245 -13.51 -16.68 -7.35
N THR A 246 -13.20 -17.57 -6.39
CA THR A 246 -13.56 -18.99 -6.47
C THR A 246 -15.08 -19.16 -6.52
N LYS A 247 -15.81 -18.45 -5.66
CA LYS A 247 -17.29 -18.48 -5.68
C LYS A 247 -17.86 -17.93 -6.98
N ALA A 248 -17.27 -16.87 -7.56
CA ALA A 248 -17.65 -16.37 -8.88
C ALA A 248 -17.42 -17.43 -9.96
N LYS A 249 -16.28 -18.12 -9.94
CA LYS A 249 -15.95 -19.23 -10.84
C LYS A 249 -16.94 -20.40 -10.70
N GLU A 250 -17.27 -20.81 -9.46
CA GLU A 250 -18.26 -21.86 -9.18
C GLU A 250 -19.65 -21.51 -9.70
N ARG A 251 -20.02 -20.23 -9.74
CA ARG A 251 -21.25 -19.71 -10.35
C ARG A 251 -21.19 -19.63 -11.88
N GLY A 252 -20.11 -20.04 -12.51
CA GLY A 252 -19.92 -19.98 -13.95
C GLY A 252 -19.67 -18.56 -14.49
N ILE A 253 -19.31 -17.59 -13.65
CA ILE A 253 -18.98 -16.24 -14.11
C ILE A 253 -17.61 -16.27 -14.80
N PRO A 254 -17.51 -15.88 -16.08
CA PRO A 254 -16.24 -15.86 -16.77
C PRO A 254 -15.28 -14.83 -16.17
N ILE A 255 -14.03 -15.25 -15.91
CA ILE A 255 -12.98 -14.43 -15.37
C ILE A 255 -11.79 -14.42 -16.34
N VAL A 256 -11.45 -13.25 -16.86
CA VAL A 256 -10.24 -13.05 -17.67
C VAL A 256 -9.22 -12.32 -16.80
N VAL A 257 -8.04 -12.92 -16.63
CA VAL A 257 -6.95 -12.31 -15.86
C VAL A 257 -5.95 -11.66 -16.82
N ILE A 258 -5.74 -10.36 -16.66
CA ILE A 258 -4.80 -9.56 -17.46
C ILE A 258 -3.64 -9.18 -16.54
N ASP A 259 -2.49 -9.80 -16.73
CA ASP A 259 -1.30 -9.55 -15.91
C ASP A 259 -0.02 -9.80 -16.73
N THR A 260 1.01 -9.03 -16.46
CA THR A 260 2.33 -9.13 -17.12
C THR A 260 3.10 -10.40 -16.77
N ARG A 261 2.63 -11.19 -15.82
CA ARG A 261 3.25 -12.45 -15.38
C ARG A 261 2.19 -13.53 -15.20
N TYR A 262 2.60 -14.79 -15.33
CA TYR A 262 1.76 -15.90 -14.90
C TYR A 262 1.77 -15.99 -13.38
N THR A 263 0.73 -15.47 -12.76
CA THR A 263 0.59 -15.40 -11.30
C THR A 263 -0.25 -16.55 -10.76
N GLY A 264 -0.24 -16.75 -9.44
CA GLY A 264 -1.15 -17.70 -8.81
C GLY A 264 -2.63 -17.37 -9.06
N THR A 265 -2.97 -16.09 -9.19
CA THR A 265 -4.31 -15.64 -9.55
C THR A 265 -4.69 -16.07 -10.97
N VAL A 266 -3.77 -15.99 -11.93
CA VAL A 266 -3.98 -16.50 -13.30
C VAL A 266 -4.29 -18.00 -13.27
N GLY A 267 -3.42 -18.79 -12.62
CA GLY A 267 -3.56 -20.24 -12.62
C GLY A 267 -4.81 -20.75 -11.90
N ALA A 268 -5.21 -20.11 -10.82
CA ALA A 268 -6.34 -20.56 -10.00
C ALA A 268 -7.70 -20.00 -10.44
N MET A 269 -7.76 -18.74 -10.90
CA MET A 269 -9.00 -18.00 -11.08
C MET A 269 -9.39 -17.80 -12.55
N GLY A 270 -8.43 -17.72 -13.46
CA GLY A 270 -8.70 -17.48 -14.88
C GLY A 270 -9.54 -18.62 -15.51
N THR A 271 -10.66 -18.26 -16.14
CA THR A 271 -11.52 -19.20 -16.89
C THR A 271 -11.55 -18.89 -18.37
N GLY A 272 -11.22 -17.63 -18.74
CA GLY A 272 -11.45 -17.15 -20.09
C GLY A 272 -12.93 -16.86 -20.37
N ALA A 273 -13.19 -16.49 -21.61
CA ALA A 273 -14.53 -16.35 -22.18
C ALA A 273 -14.49 -16.75 -23.65
N ASP A 274 -15.63 -16.82 -24.35
CA ASP A 274 -15.70 -17.23 -25.75
C ASP A 274 -14.72 -16.46 -26.63
N GLY A 275 -13.70 -17.12 -27.18
CA GLY A 275 -12.65 -16.53 -28.01
C GLY A 275 -11.67 -15.59 -27.27
N ILE A 276 -11.69 -15.58 -25.93
CA ILE A 276 -10.79 -14.80 -25.07
C ILE A 276 -10.05 -15.75 -24.12
N PRO A 277 -8.70 -15.75 -24.10
CA PRO A 277 -7.95 -16.66 -23.23
C PRO A 277 -8.13 -16.30 -21.76
N ALA A 278 -7.92 -17.27 -20.87
CA ALA A 278 -7.98 -17.10 -19.44
C ALA A 278 -6.93 -16.11 -18.91
N TRP A 279 -5.80 -16.02 -19.57
CA TRP A 279 -4.69 -15.11 -19.30
C TRP A 279 -4.33 -14.30 -20.53
N ILE A 280 -4.29 -13.00 -20.35
CA ILE A 280 -3.77 -12.03 -21.31
C ILE A 280 -2.55 -11.37 -20.69
N CYS A 281 -1.45 -11.34 -21.43
CA CYS A 281 -0.16 -10.85 -20.96
C CYS A 281 0.24 -9.56 -21.71
N PRO A 282 -0.16 -8.36 -21.25
CA PRO A 282 0.33 -7.12 -21.82
C PRO A 282 1.75 -6.84 -21.34
N ARG A 283 2.53 -6.12 -22.14
CA ARG A 283 3.79 -5.55 -21.68
C ARG A 283 3.54 -4.49 -20.59
N PRO A 284 4.46 -4.30 -19.64
CA PRO A 284 4.34 -3.26 -18.64
C PRO A 284 4.04 -1.88 -19.25
N GLU A 285 3.19 -1.08 -18.58
CA GLU A 285 2.84 0.30 -18.96
C GLU A 285 2.03 0.49 -20.24
N THR A 286 1.58 -0.60 -20.89
CA THR A 286 0.80 -0.55 -22.12
C THR A 286 -0.70 -0.77 -21.91
N ASP A 287 -1.12 -0.95 -20.67
CA ASP A 287 -2.51 -1.22 -20.26
C ASP A 287 -3.48 -0.13 -20.72
N SER A 288 -3.08 1.14 -20.60
CA SER A 288 -3.88 2.30 -21.03
C SER A 288 -4.06 2.36 -22.56
N ALA A 289 -3.09 1.88 -23.35
CA ALA A 289 -3.25 1.77 -24.81
C ALA A 289 -4.27 0.68 -25.18
N THR A 290 -4.24 -0.44 -24.48
CA THR A 290 -5.23 -1.52 -24.63
C THR A 290 -6.65 -1.03 -24.30
N LEU A 291 -6.83 -0.30 -23.18
CA LEU A 291 -8.13 0.30 -22.80
C LEU A 291 -8.60 1.35 -23.81
N ALA A 292 -7.69 2.17 -24.35
CA ALA A 292 -8.04 3.17 -25.38
C ALA A 292 -8.51 2.50 -26.68
N ALA A 293 -7.87 1.41 -27.12
CA ALA A 293 -8.31 0.64 -28.26
C ALA A 293 -9.66 -0.05 -28.02
N MET A 294 -9.90 -0.60 -26.81
CA MET A 294 -11.21 -1.13 -26.41
C MET A 294 -12.28 -0.05 -26.46
N ALA A 295 -12.02 1.13 -25.90
CA ALA A 295 -12.95 2.27 -25.92
C ALA A 295 -13.27 2.71 -27.37
N ASN A 296 -12.25 2.77 -28.25
CA ASN A 296 -12.43 3.08 -29.66
C ASN A 296 -13.35 2.05 -30.34
N THR A 297 -13.11 0.76 -30.16
CA THR A 297 -13.95 -0.32 -30.71
C THR A 297 -15.41 -0.24 -30.22
N ILE A 298 -15.61 -0.02 -28.90
CA ILE A 298 -16.95 0.12 -28.31
C ILE A 298 -17.68 1.31 -28.94
N TYR A 299 -17.02 2.45 -29.06
CA TYR A 299 -17.62 3.65 -29.64
C TYR A 299 -17.97 3.46 -31.14
N ARG A 300 -17.03 2.98 -31.95
CA ARG A 300 -17.23 2.79 -33.40
C ARG A 300 -18.32 1.80 -33.72
N ARG A 301 -18.46 0.76 -32.93
CA ARG A 301 -19.51 -0.26 -33.10
C ARG A 301 -20.83 0.07 -32.40
N LYS A 302 -20.95 1.29 -31.85
CA LYS A 302 -22.15 1.78 -31.17
C LYS A 302 -22.59 0.86 -30.00
N LEU A 303 -21.62 0.29 -29.30
CA LEU A 303 -21.85 -0.58 -28.13
C LEU A 303 -21.89 0.21 -26.81
N HIS A 304 -21.68 1.52 -26.85
CA HIS A 304 -21.73 2.41 -25.70
C HIS A 304 -23.17 2.73 -25.29
N ASP A 305 -23.35 3.06 -24.02
CA ASP A 305 -24.64 3.47 -23.44
C ASP A 305 -24.80 4.99 -23.54
N GLU A 306 -25.36 5.45 -24.65
CA GLU A 306 -25.53 6.88 -24.95
C GLU A 306 -26.40 7.58 -23.90
N ALA A 307 -27.44 6.92 -23.41
CA ALA A 307 -28.37 7.47 -22.43
C ALA A 307 -27.65 7.69 -21.09
N TYR A 308 -26.82 6.74 -20.66
CA TYR A 308 -25.99 6.85 -19.48
C TYR A 308 -24.98 7.99 -19.61
N LEU A 309 -24.27 8.06 -20.73
CA LEU A 309 -23.26 9.10 -20.98
C LEU A 309 -23.86 10.49 -20.92
N LYS A 310 -24.99 10.73 -21.60
CA LYS A 310 -25.68 12.03 -21.58
C LYS A 310 -26.19 12.41 -20.19
N LYS A 311 -26.58 11.42 -19.38
CA LYS A 311 -27.18 11.64 -18.07
C LYS A 311 -26.13 11.88 -16.96
N TYR A 312 -25.02 11.14 -16.99
CA TYR A 312 -24.09 11.07 -15.85
C TYR A 312 -22.71 11.65 -16.12
N CYS A 313 -22.34 11.88 -17.39
CA CYS A 313 -20.96 12.16 -17.76
C CYS A 313 -20.78 13.56 -18.32
N PHE A 314 -19.56 14.09 -18.18
CA PHE A 314 -19.09 15.35 -18.76
C PHE A 314 -17.77 15.10 -19.50
N GLY A 315 -17.61 15.72 -20.66
CA GLY A 315 -16.38 15.66 -21.45
C GLY A 315 -16.31 14.46 -22.41
N PHE A 316 -17.40 13.71 -22.56
CA PHE A 316 -17.43 12.64 -23.55
C PHE A 316 -17.65 13.17 -24.96
N TYR A 317 -18.64 14.05 -25.18
CA TYR A 317 -18.95 14.61 -26.47
C TYR A 317 -18.25 15.97 -26.73
N PRO A 318 -18.01 16.36 -27.99
CA PRO A 318 -17.52 17.70 -28.32
C PRO A 318 -18.47 18.78 -27.83
N ASN A 319 -17.88 19.87 -27.32
CA ASN A 319 -18.63 21.03 -26.78
C ASN A 319 -19.56 20.74 -25.61
N ASP A 320 -19.39 19.60 -24.91
CA ASP A 320 -20.14 19.34 -23.67
C ASP A 320 -20.01 20.55 -22.75
N SER A 321 -21.17 20.99 -22.20
CA SER A 321 -21.24 22.09 -21.27
C SER A 321 -22.20 21.79 -20.13
N VAL A 322 -21.79 22.14 -18.91
CA VAL A 322 -22.58 21.90 -17.71
C VAL A 322 -22.49 23.11 -16.77
N VAL A 323 -23.62 23.43 -16.12
CA VAL A 323 -23.63 24.32 -14.94
C VAL A 323 -23.53 23.42 -13.71
N SER A 324 -22.40 23.48 -13.03
CA SER A 324 -22.10 22.61 -11.92
C SER A 324 -23.11 22.72 -10.79
N GLN A 325 -23.59 21.59 -10.30
CA GLN A 325 -24.33 21.42 -9.06
C GLN A 325 -23.50 20.69 -8.00
N SER A 326 -22.19 20.67 -8.18
CA SER A 326 -21.25 19.99 -7.31
C SER A 326 -21.46 20.36 -5.83
N PRO A 327 -21.46 19.37 -4.93
CA PRO A 327 -21.55 19.59 -3.50
C PRO A 327 -20.22 20.00 -2.85
N ILE A 328 -19.13 20.06 -3.62
CA ILE A 328 -17.77 20.36 -3.11
C ILE A 328 -17.30 21.74 -3.55
N ASN A 329 -16.31 22.24 -2.85
CA ASN A 329 -15.56 23.43 -3.19
C ASN A 329 -14.20 23.07 -3.81
N ASP A 330 -13.63 24.01 -4.54
CA ASP A 330 -12.26 23.92 -5.01
C ASP A 330 -11.31 23.78 -3.80
N PRO A 331 -10.54 22.70 -3.72
CA PRO A 331 -9.69 22.42 -2.56
C PRO A 331 -8.53 23.42 -2.40
N MET A 332 -8.20 24.17 -3.45
CA MET A 332 -7.11 25.15 -3.42
C MET A 332 -7.58 26.55 -3.05
N THR A 333 -8.72 26.94 -3.59
CA THR A 333 -9.24 28.31 -3.40
C THR A 333 -10.37 28.41 -2.38
N GLY A 334 -10.96 27.26 -2.01
CA GLY A 334 -12.14 27.19 -1.16
C GLY A 334 -13.44 27.65 -1.83
N LYS A 335 -13.40 28.12 -3.08
CA LYS A 335 -14.57 28.61 -3.81
C LYS A 335 -15.48 27.47 -4.21
N SER A 336 -16.80 27.67 -4.12
CA SER A 336 -17.79 26.70 -4.55
C SER A 336 -17.75 26.51 -6.06
N TYR A 337 -17.85 25.27 -6.50
CA TYR A 337 -18.08 24.97 -7.92
C TYR A 337 -19.54 25.16 -8.33
N LYS A 338 -20.47 25.13 -7.38
CA LYS A 338 -21.89 25.24 -7.67
C LYS A 338 -22.21 26.55 -8.39
N GLY A 339 -22.92 26.45 -9.51
CA GLY A 339 -23.29 27.58 -10.37
C GLY A 339 -22.21 27.97 -11.40
N GLN A 340 -21.00 27.42 -11.33
CA GLN A 340 -19.97 27.65 -12.35
C GLN A 340 -20.32 26.89 -13.64
N ARG A 341 -20.11 27.52 -14.78
CA ARG A 341 -20.25 26.88 -16.09
C ARG A 341 -18.90 26.33 -16.53
N PHE A 342 -18.90 25.05 -16.89
CA PHE A 342 -17.77 24.40 -17.52
C PHE A 342 -18.14 23.96 -18.94
N THR A 343 -17.21 24.15 -19.86
CA THR A 343 -17.35 23.70 -21.26
C THR A 343 -16.05 23.03 -21.66
N VAL A 344 -16.17 21.89 -22.36
CA VAL A 344 -15.01 21.15 -22.86
C VAL A 344 -14.36 21.95 -23.98
N PRO A 345 -13.06 22.25 -23.92
CA PRO A 345 -12.35 22.90 -25.02
C PRO A 345 -12.36 22.03 -26.28
N ALA A 346 -12.34 22.66 -27.44
CA ALA A 346 -12.24 21.97 -28.73
C ALA A 346 -11.00 21.07 -28.79
N GLY A 347 -11.13 19.82 -29.25
CA GLY A 347 -10.08 18.83 -29.30
C GLY A 347 -9.83 18.07 -27.99
N GLU A 348 -10.53 18.38 -26.89
CA GLU A 348 -10.29 17.79 -25.58
C GLU A 348 -11.38 16.80 -25.15
N SER A 349 -12.48 16.66 -25.88
CA SER A 349 -13.50 15.65 -25.59
C SER A 349 -12.97 14.22 -25.85
N PHE A 350 -13.62 13.25 -25.22
CA PHE A 350 -13.22 11.85 -25.39
C PHE A 350 -13.49 11.35 -26.82
N VAL A 351 -14.60 11.79 -27.45
CA VAL A 351 -14.89 11.47 -28.88
C VAL A 351 -13.81 12.03 -29.78
N GLU A 352 -13.41 13.31 -29.63
CA GLU A 352 -12.33 13.91 -30.43
C GLU A 352 -10.99 13.19 -30.21
N TYR A 353 -10.71 12.73 -29.00
CA TYR A 353 -9.56 11.88 -28.74
C TYR A 353 -9.65 10.54 -29.50
N LEU A 354 -10.80 9.86 -29.49
CA LEU A 354 -11.00 8.63 -30.28
C LEU A 354 -10.89 8.88 -31.79
N ASP A 355 -11.37 10.04 -32.29
CA ASP A 355 -11.21 10.46 -33.68
C ASP A 355 -9.75 10.71 -34.04
N SER A 356 -8.98 11.30 -33.12
CA SER A 356 -7.54 11.51 -33.31
C SER A 356 -6.79 10.18 -33.45
N LEU A 357 -7.15 9.15 -32.67
CA LEU A 357 -6.58 7.80 -32.80
C LEU A 357 -6.91 7.20 -34.18
N GLN A 358 -8.16 7.35 -34.63
CA GLN A 358 -8.57 6.87 -35.98
C GLN A 358 -7.74 7.52 -37.08
N LYS A 359 -7.59 8.83 -36.98
CA LYS A 359 -6.79 9.60 -37.97
C LYS A 359 -5.32 9.19 -37.94
N GLN A 360 -4.76 9.04 -36.75
CA GLN A 360 -3.33 8.73 -36.57
C GLN A 360 -2.99 7.31 -37.05
N TYR A 361 -3.85 6.33 -36.79
CA TYR A 361 -3.54 4.92 -37.08
C TYR A 361 -4.32 4.31 -38.23
N GLY A 362 -5.11 5.08 -38.93
CA GLY A 362 -5.78 4.62 -40.18
C GLY A 362 -7.00 3.72 -39.94
N GLY A 363 -7.91 4.17 -39.06
CA GLY A 363 -9.18 3.49 -38.80
C GLY A 363 -9.15 2.50 -37.60
N GLU A 364 -10.30 1.84 -37.34
CA GLU A 364 -10.44 0.92 -36.21
C GLU A 364 -9.39 -0.19 -36.20
N ALA A 365 -9.18 -0.84 -37.36
CA ALA A 365 -8.18 -1.88 -37.49
C ALA A 365 -6.74 -1.38 -37.22
N GLY A 366 -6.46 -0.13 -37.59
CA GLY A 366 -5.17 0.51 -37.30
C GLY A 366 -4.96 0.80 -35.82
N VAL A 367 -5.99 1.27 -35.12
CA VAL A 367 -5.96 1.48 -33.66
C VAL A 367 -5.75 0.15 -32.92
N LEU A 368 -6.44 -0.90 -33.33
CA LEU A 368 -6.26 -2.25 -32.76
C LEU A 368 -4.86 -2.79 -33.02
N ARG A 369 -4.30 -2.56 -34.20
CA ARG A 369 -2.94 -2.96 -34.57
C ARG A 369 -1.90 -2.17 -33.74
N TRP A 370 -2.05 -0.85 -33.61
CA TRP A 370 -1.20 -0.03 -32.74
C TRP A 370 -1.16 -0.55 -31.31
N ALA A 371 -2.33 -0.77 -30.69
CA ALA A 371 -2.40 -1.28 -29.35
C ALA A 371 -1.81 -2.69 -29.22
N SER A 372 -1.98 -3.53 -30.24
CA SER A 372 -1.40 -4.87 -30.32
C SER A 372 0.12 -4.86 -30.42
N GLU A 373 0.69 -4.02 -31.27
CA GLU A 373 2.13 -3.87 -31.42
C GLU A 373 2.79 -3.37 -30.14
N LEU A 374 2.14 -2.41 -29.47
CA LEU A 374 2.62 -1.84 -28.23
C LEU A 374 2.49 -2.81 -27.07
N SER A 375 1.32 -3.41 -26.86
CA SER A 375 1.04 -4.26 -25.71
C SER A 375 1.51 -5.71 -25.86
N GLY A 376 1.70 -6.18 -27.08
CA GLY A 376 1.92 -7.59 -27.38
C GLY A 376 0.67 -8.46 -27.29
N VAL A 377 -0.49 -7.88 -27.00
CA VAL A 377 -1.78 -8.58 -26.99
C VAL A 377 -2.34 -8.64 -28.42
N PRO A 378 -2.73 -9.82 -28.95
CA PRO A 378 -3.26 -9.89 -30.30
C PRO A 378 -4.45 -8.94 -30.53
N ALA A 379 -4.46 -8.21 -31.65
CA ALA A 379 -5.52 -7.26 -32.00
C ALA A 379 -6.93 -7.87 -31.90
N LYS A 380 -7.09 -9.12 -32.35
CA LYS A 380 -8.37 -9.85 -32.24
C LYS A 380 -8.78 -10.11 -30.78
N THR A 381 -7.84 -10.33 -29.89
CA THR A 381 -8.11 -10.50 -28.46
C THR A 381 -8.59 -9.18 -27.84
N ILE A 382 -7.96 -8.05 -28.18
CA ILE A 382 -8.40 -6.72 -27.73
C ILE A 382 -9.81 -6.41 -28.22
N GLU A 383 -10.08 -6.69 -29.50
CA GLU A 383 -11.40 -6.53 -30.12
C GLU A 383 -12.48 -7.37 -29.38
N ASN A 384 -12.22 -8.67 -29.21
CA ASN A 384 -13.15 -9.58 -28.53
C ASN A 384 -13.39 -9.15 -27.09
N LEU A 385 -12.34 -8.67 -26.39
CA LEU A 385 -12.45 -8.17 -25.02
C LEU A 385 -13.37 -6.93 -24.95
N ALA A 386 -13.23 -6.00 -25.88
CA ALA A 386 -14.05 -4.79 -25.98
C ALA A 386 -15.52 -5.14 -26.19
N ILE A 387 -15.80 -6.02 -27.15
CA ILE A 387 -17.16 -6.45 -27.48
C ILE A 387 -17.79 -7.20 -26.29
N LYS A 388 -17.06 -8.18 -25.70
CA LYS A 388 -17.56 -8.99 -24.59
C LYS A 388 -17.86 -8.11 -23.38
N TYR A 389 -16.97 -7.16 -23.04
CA TYR A 389 -17.17 -6.25 -21.92
C TYR A 389 -18.39 -5.34 -22.12
N ALA A 390 -18.62 -4.84 -23.34
CA ALA A 390 -19.73 -3.94 -23.61
C ALA A 390 -21.08 -4.66 -23.71
N THR A 391 -21.11 -5.92 -24.15
CA THR A 391 -22.35 -6.69 -24.39
C THR A 391 -22.75 -7.59 -23.26
N THR A 392 -21.85 -7.91 -22.31
CA THR A 392 -22.15 -8.73 -21.14
C THR A 392 -22.31 -7.84 -19.91
N LYS A 393 -23.55 -7.49 -19.56
CA LYS A 393 -23.84 -6.56 -18.46
C LYS A 393 -24.54 -7.28 -17.31
N PRO A 394 -24.21 -6.96 -16.04
CA PRO A 394 -23.12 -6.08 -15.61
C PRO A 394 -21.76 -6.74 -15.76
N ALA A 395 -20.73 -5.94 -16.08
CA ALA A 395 -19.35 -6.37 -16.18
C ALA A 395 -18.44 -5.52 -15.28
N CYS A 396 -17.48 -6.15 -14.61
CA CYS A 396 -16.58 -5.50 -13.63
C CYS A 396 -15.16 -5.47 -14.16
N ILE A 397 -14.46 -4.34 -13.99
CA ILE A 397 -13.00 -4.24 -14.09
C ILE A 397 -12.43 -4.19 -12.68
N TYR A 398 -11.81 -5.27 -12.23
CA TYR A 398 -11.11 -5.34 -10.97
C TYR A 398 -9.61 -5.13 -11.18
N SER A 399 -9.04 -4.06 -10.65
CA SER A 399 -7.62 -3.73 -10.77
C SER A 399 -6.85 -3.75 -9.43
N GLY A 400 -7.29 -4.61 -8.51
CA GLY A 400 -6.62 -4.80 -7.22
C GLY A 400 -7.05 -3.82 -6.12
N ALA A 401 -6.99 -4.28 -4.87
CA ALA A 401 -7.33 -3.46 -3.69
C ALA A 401 -6.17 -2.51 -3.33
N ALA A 402 -6.04 -1.38 -3.98
CA ALA A 402 -4.96 -0.39 -3.82
C ALA A 402 -3.56 -0.90 -4.18
N SER A 403 -3.45 -1.96 -4.96
CA SER A 403 -2.17 -2.62 -5.20
C SER A 403 -2.03 -3.27 -6.58
N GLY A 404 -2.93 -2.97 -7.52
CA GLY A 404 -2.76 -3.40 -8.89
C GLY A 404 -1.49 -2.81 -9.52
N GLY A 405 -0.79 -3.59 -10.34
CA GLY A 405 0.49 -3.20 -10.93
C GLY A 405 0.36 -1.99 -11.86
N ALA A 406 -0.57 -2.02 -12.80
CA ALA A 406 -0.74 -1.01 -13.84
C ALA A 406 -0.99 0.41 -13.30
N GLN A 407 -1.68 0.56 -12.17
CA GLN A 407 -1.86 1.89 -11.56
C GLN A 407 -0.57 2.52 -11.01
N ARG A 408 0.50 1.74 -10.84
CA ARG A 408 1.79 2.21 -10.32
C ARG A 408 2.80 2.52 -11.42
N SER A 409 2.41 2.34 -12.66
CA SER A 409 3.22 2.68 -13.83
C SER A 409 3.33 4.19 -14.04
N GLY A 410 4.23 4.60 -14.93
CA GLY A 410 4.43 6.01 -15.28
C GLY A 410 3.18 6.70 -15.86
N ASN A 411 2.29 5.93 -16.48
CA ASN A 411 1.00 6.38 -16.99
C ASN A 411 -0.20 5.79 -16.23
N GLY A 412 0.00 5.31 -15.01
CA GLY A 412 -1.01 4.62 -14.22
C GLY A 412 -2.25 5.45 -13.86
N LEU A 413 -2.12 6.78 -13.80
CA LEU A 413 -3.27 7.68 -13.68
C LEU A 413 -4.26 7.46 -14.83
N TYR A 414 -3.74 7.38 -16.05
CA TYR A 414 -4.56 7.21 -17.26
C TYR A 414 -5.13 5.80 -17.40
N PHE A 415 -4.40 4.78 -16.93
CA PHE A 415 -4.96 3.43 -16.79
C PHE A 415 -6.21 3.42 -15.92
N CYS A 416 -6.14 4.05 -14.75
CA CYS A 416 -7.27 4.12 -13.82
C CYS A 416 -8.43 4.94 -14.41
N TRP A 417 -8.13 6.05 -15.05
CA TRP A 417 -9.16 6.92 -15.63
C TRP A 417 -9.83 6.29 -16.86
N LEU A 418 -9.07 5.62 -17.71
CA LEU A 418 -9.64 4.85 -18.83
C LEU A 418 -10.46 3.65 -18.36
N SER A 419 -10.11 3.03 -17.23
CA SER A 419 -10.93 1.98 -16.62
C SER A 419 -12.29 2.54 -16.16
N LEU A 420 -12.31 3.71 -15.53
CA LEU A 420 -13.56 4.44 -15.21
C LEU A 420 -14.33 4.82 -16.49
N ALA A 421 -13.62 5.38 -17.48
CA ALA A 421 -14.22 5.78 -18.75
C ALA A 421 -14.90 4.60 -19.45
N LEU A 422 -14.24 3.44 -19.49
CA LEU A 422 -14.79 2.22 -20.09
C LEU A 422 -16.04 1.75 -19.34
N ALA A 423 -16.01 1.76 -18.01
CA ALA A 423 -17.16 1.42 -17.18
C ALA A 423 -18.32 2.40 -17.38
N ALA A 424 -18.03 3.70 -17.51
CA ALA A 424 -19.04 4.73 -17.77
C ALA A 424 -19.63 4.61 -19.19
N MET A 425 -18.78 4.38 -20.21
CA MET A 425 -19.24 4.17 -21.60
C MET A 425 -20.25 3.03 -21.73
N THR A 426 -20.13 2.02 -20.89
CA THR A 426 -20.97 0.82 -20.96
C THR A 426 -22.07 0.79 -19.90
N GLY A 427 -22.23 1.88 -19.09
CA GLY A 427 -23.23 1.96 -18.01
C GLY A 427 -22.89 1.10 -16.79
N ASN A 428 -21.68 0.55 -16.70
CA ASN A 428 -21.26 -0.33 -15.60
C ASN A 428 -20.74 0.41 -14.35
N ALA A 429 -20.45 1.73 -14.43
CA ALA A 429 -19.74 2.43 -13.36
C ALA A 429 -20.53 2.57 -12.05
N THR A 430 -21.87 2.57 -12.11
CA THR A 430 -22.74 2.84 -10.96
C THR A 430 -23.78 1.75 -10.68
N VAL A 431 -23.61 0.57 -11.27
CA VAL A 431 -24.57 -0.55 -11.16
C VAL A 431 -23.98 -1.72 -10.39
N ARG A 432 -24.84 -2.49 -9.71
CA ARG A 432 -24.46 -3.69 -8.99
C ARG A 432 -23.87 -4.73 -9.95
N GLY A 433 -22.78 -5.37 -9.56
CA GLY A 433 -22.05 -6.32 -10.41
C GLY A 433 -21.19 -5.66 -11.50
N GLY A 434 -21.29 -4.35 -11.66
CA GLY A 434 -20.40 -3.55 -12.50
C GLY A 434 -19.16 -3.06 -11.75
N GLY A 435 -18.72 -1.85 -12.09
CA GLY A 435 -17.64 -1.20 -11.37
C GLY A 435 -16.29 -1.22 -12.05
N PHE A 436 -15.38 -0.47 -11.49
CA PHE A 436 -14.03 -0.26 -12.01
C PHE A 436 -13.04 -0.08 -10.88
N GLY A 437 -11.76 -0.34 -11.16
CA GLY A 437 -10.68 -0.08 -10.23
C GLY A 437 -10.61 -1.08 -9.07
N PRO A 438 -10.04 -0.70 -7.94
CA PRO A 438 -9.91 -1.59 -6.80
C PRO A 438 -11.24 -1.79 -6.10
N LEU A 439 -11.44 -3.00 -5.64
CA LEU A 439 -12.54 -3.31 -4.76
C LEU A 439 -12.35 -2.57 -3.43
N ARG A 440 -13.23 -1.65 -3.13
CA ARG A 440 -13.12 -0.88 -1.89
C ARG A 440 -14.48 -0.54 -1.29
N ARG A 441 -14.42 -0.58 0.00
CA ARG A 441 -15.18 0.12 1.05
C ARG A 441 -16.58 0.59 0.66
N THR A 442 -17.53 -0.01 1.29
CA THR A 442 -18.85 0.58 1.50
C THR A 442 -18.69 1.84 2.37
N ASP A 443 -18.60 3.02 1.77
CA ASP A 443 -18.54 4.28 2.52
C ASP A 443 -19.82 4.47 3.34
N GLY A 444 -19.68 4.81 4.61
CA GLY A 444 -20.79 5.01 5.53
C GLY A 444 -21.23 3.77 6.32
N MET A 445 -20.59 2.61 6.07
CA MET A 445 -20.93 1.34 6.70
C MET A 445 -20.02 0.96 7.88
N ALA A 446 -18.90 1.67 8.06
CA ALA A 446 -18.02 1.41 9.19
C ALA A 446 -18.65 1.84 10.49
N LEU A 447 -18.55 0.99 11.52
CA LEU A 447 -18.79 1.41 12.87
C LEU A 447 -17.96 2.67 13.17
N LYS A 448 -18.60 3.70 13.68
CA LYS A 448 -17.90 4.89 14.17
C LYS A 448 -17.61 4.66 15.64
N LEU A 449 -16.35 4.40 15.96
CA LEU A 449 -15.89 4.43 17.34
C LEU A 449 -16.08 5.83 17.93
N GLY A 450 -16.32 5.91 19.20
CA GLY A 450 -16.32 7.18 19.93
C GLY A 450 -14.95 7.87 19.82
N PRO A 451 -14.87 9.15 20.15
CA PRO A 451 -13.59 9.86 20.13
C PRO A 451 -12.63 9.25 21.16
N ALA A 452 -11.35 9.18 20.79
CA ALA A 452 -10.32 8.92 21.78
C ALA A 452 -10.31 10.02 22.84
N PRO A 453 -9.91 9.75 24.08
CA PRO A 453 -9.70 10.78 25.10
C PRO A 453 -8.79 11.89 24.56
N LYS A 454 -9.03 13.10 25.01
CA LYS A 454 -8.12 14.18 24.74
C LYS A 454 -6.93 14.08 25.70
N PHE A 455 -5.78 13.76 25.15
CA PHE A 455 -4.54 13.67 25.90
C PHE A 455 -3.81 15.01 26.03
N CYS A 456 -4.27 16.04 25.32
CA CYS A 456 -3.70 17.39 25.37
C CYS A 456 -4.74 18.42 24.93
N GLU A 457 -4.93 19.46 25.72
CA GLU A 457 -5.87 20.55 25.43
C GLU A 457 -5.19 21.72 24.66
N ALA A 458 -3.87 21.70 24.50
CA ALA A 458 -3.15 22.72 23.77
C ALA A 458 -3.55 22.77 22.28
N LYS A 459 -3.42 23.94 21.67
CA LYS A 459 -3.69 24.13 20.23
C LYS A 459 -2.76 23.27 19.39
N LYS A 460 -3.31 22.51 18.46
CA LYS A 460 -2.55 21.77 17.45
C LYS A 460 -2.25 22.65 16.24
N PHE A 461 -1.01 22.61 15.79
CA PHE A 461 -0.60 23.13 14.49
C PHE A 461 -0.79 22.07 13.41
N ALA A 462 -1.29 22.46 12.24
CA ALA A 462 -1.32 21.59 11.09
C ALA A 462 0.11 21.44 10.50
N PRO A 463 0.45 20.27 9.94
CA PRO A 463 1.75 20.10 9.31
C PRO A 463 1.86 20.88 8.01
N ILE A 464 3.02 21.44 7.73
CA ILE A 464 3.39 21.84 6.38
C ILE A 464 3.73 20.56 5.61
N ARG A 465 3.04 20.34 4.52
CA ARG A 465 3.10 19.08 3.79
C ARG A 465 3.89 19.22 2.49
N PHE A 466 4.79 18.30 2.25
CA PHE A 466 5.43 18.12 0.96
C PHE A 466 5.10 16.75 0.37
N SER A 467 5.18 16.61 -0.95
CA SER A 467 4.83 15.37 -1.61
C SER A 467 5.77 14.23 -1.21
N LEU A 468 5.22 13.07 -0.92
CA LEU A 468 5.99 11.86 -0.68
C LEU A 468 6.91 11.50 -1.86
N TYR A 469 6.51 11.82 -3.09
CA TYR A 469 7.31 11.61 -4.29
C TYR A 469 8.54 12.52 -4.38
N MET A 470 8.49 13.66 -3.71
CA MET A 470 9.61 14.63 -3.63
C MET A 470 10.54 14.36 -2.46
N GLN A 471 10.31 13.30 -1.69
CA GLN A 471 11.02 13.04 -0.44
C GLN A 471 12.55 13.05 -0.60
N SER A 472 13.07 12.39 -1.62
CA SER A 472 14.52 12.36 -1.87
C SER A 472 15.06 13.77 -2.16
N LYS A 473 14.39 14.52 -3.03
CA LYS A 473 14.78 15.89 -3.38
C LYS A 473 14.75 16.83 -2.18
N VAL A 474 13.69 16.77 -1.38
CA VAL A 474 13.56 17.62 -0.16
C VAL A 474 14.63 17.26 0.86
N LEU A 475 14.99 15.99 1.00
CA LEU A 475 16.07 15.54 1.87
C LEU A 475 17.46 15.99 1.36
N GLU A 476 17.67 16.02 0.04
CA GLU A 476 18.94 16.46 -0.55
C GLU A 476 19.13 17.98 -0.47
N THR A 477 18.11 18.73 -0.82
CA THR A 477 18.20 20.18 -1.03
C THR A 477 17.58 20.99 0.10
N GLY A 478 16.80 20.35 0.97
CA GLY A 478 15.99 21.01 1.99
C GLY A 478 14.79 21.79 1.43
N LEU A 479 14.58 21.75 0.12
CA LEU A 479 13.54 22.56 -0.54
C LEU A 479 12.55 21.66 -1.29
N ASP A 480 11.26 22.02 -1.23
CA ASP A 480 10.29 21.60 -2.23
C ASP A 480 10.20 22.68 -3.35
N ASN A 481 9.30 22.50 -4.30
CA ASN A 481 9.18 23.45 -5.42
C ASN A 481 8.40 24.73 -5.04
N ARG A 482 8.01 24.89 -3.78
CA ARG A 482 7.30 26.08 -3.31
C ARG A 482 8.29 27.22 -3.08
N THR A 483 7.87 28.43 -3.44
CA THR A 483 8.60 29.64 -3.05
C THR A 483 8.42 29.93 -1.56
N ALA A 484 9.29 30.75 -0.98
CA ALA A 484 9.14 31.21 0.40
C ALA A 484 7.76 31.84 0.65
N GLN A 485 7.25 32.61 -0.33
CA GLN A 485 5.91 33.18 -0.27
C GLN A 485 4.82 32.11 -0.22
N GLN A 486 4.86 31.12 -1.13
CA GLN A 486 3.86 30.04 -1.16
C GLN A 486 3.88 29.22 0.12
N LEU A 487 5.06 28.96 0.68
CA LEU A 487 5.19 28.26 1.97
C LEU A 487 4.56 29.07 3.10
N ARG A 488 4.84 30.37 3.17
CA ARG A 488 4.25 31.27 4.16
C ARG A 488 2.74 31.33 4.04
N ASP A 489 2.21 31.47 2.83
CA ASP A 489 0.77 31.53 2.58
C ASP A 489 0.08 30.21 2.97
N ASP A 490 0.72 29.08 2.74
CA ASP A 490 0.23 27.76 3.19
C ASP A 490 0.18 27.66 4.72
N VAL A 491 1.20 28.15 5.43
CA VAL A 491 1.22 28.15 6.90
C VAL A 491 0.17 29.09 7.46
N LEU A 492 0.04 30.29 6.91
CA LEU A 492 -1.00 31.23 7.30
C LEU A 492 -2.39 30.67 7.07
N ARG A 493 -2.64 30.09 5.90
CA ARG A 493 -3.92 29.48 5.55
C ARG A 493 -4.28 28.29 6.46
N LEU A 494 -3.30 27.46 6.81
CA LEU A 494 -3.53 26.26 7.63
C LEU A 494 -3.62 26.57 9.13
N ASN A 495 -2.91 27.59 9.62
CA ASN A 495 -2.71 27.81 11.06
C ASN A 495 -2.84 29.26 11.51
N GLY A 496 -2.94 30.22 10.60
CA GLY A 496 -2.89 31.64 10.93
C GLY A 496 -1.54 32.08 11.50
N ILE A 497 -0.43 31.48 11.01
CA ILE A 497 0.94 31.75 11.47
C ILE A 497 1.74 32.35 10.33
N ASP A 498 2.38 33.50 10.57
CA ASP A 498 3.36 34.08 9.67
C ASP A 498 4.77 33.58 10.04
N LEU A 499 5.43 32.92 9.09
CA LEU A 499 6.82 32.47 9.23
C LEU A 499 7.84 33.54 8.79
N GLY A 500 7.37 34.70 8.32
CA GLY A 500 8.24 35.76 7.82
C GLY A 500 8.60 35.63 6.32
N PRO A 501 9.26 36.63 5.75
CA PRO A 501 9.46 36.75 4.31
C PRO A 501 10.43 35.71 3.71
N ASN A 502 11.31 35.16 4.53
CA ASN A 502 12.35 34.21 4.11
C ASN A 502 12.04 32.75 4.46
N ALA A 503 10.78 32.43 4.79
CA ALA A 503 10.40 31.08 5.15
C ALA A 503 10.66 30.08 3.99
N HIS A 504 11.32 28.97 4.29
CA HIS A 504 11.61 27.89 3.34
C HIS A 504 11.62 26.52 4.03
N LEU A 505 11.62 25.45 3.26
CA LEU A 505 11.78 24.10 3.77
C LEU A 505 13.24 23.71 3.77
N GLU A 506 13.77 23.33 4.95
CA GLU A 506 15.06 22.71 5.11
C GLU A 506 14.93 21.66 6.21
N ILE A 507 15.48 20.48 6.00
CA ILE A 507 15.35 19.37 6.93
C ILE A 507 16.67 19.13 7.64
N ASP A 508 16.71 19.42 8.93
CA ASP A 508 17.85 19.13 9.80
C ASP A 508 17.72 17.77 10.48
N MET A 509 16.50 17.39 10.81
CA MET A 509 16.26 16.15 11.53
C MET A 509 14.99 15.44 11.10
N ILE A 510 14.98 14.14 11.32
CA ILE A 510 13.82 13.29 11.17
C ILE A 510 13.50 12.66 12.52
N TRP A 511 12.27 12.82 12.96
CA TRP A 511 11.71 12.07 14.07
C TRP A 511 10.71 11.04 13.57
N ARG A 512 11.13 9.78 13.57
CA ARG A 512 10.30 8.65 13.17
C ARG A 512 9.62 8.08 14.40
N GLY A 513 8.35 8.35 14.54
CA GLY A 513 7.51 7.69 15.54
C GLY A 513 7.39 6.19 15.28
N ALA A 514 6.88 5.47 16.27
CA ALA A 514 6.66 4.03 16.19
C ALA A 514 5.76 3.63 15.01
N GLY A 515 5.91 2.42 14.51
CA GLY A 515 5.12 1.87 13.41
C GLY A 515 5.48 2.41 12.03
N SER A 516 6.54 3.21 11.91
CA SER A 516 6.92 3.80 10.62
C SER A 516 7.49 2.80 9.60
N GLY A 517 7.98 1.64 10.03
CA GLY A 517 8.60 0.62 9.19
C GLY A 517 9.83 1.10 8.42
N ASP A 518 10.39 0.26 7.56
CA ASP A 518 11.53 0.66 6.74
C ASP A 518 11.13 1.70 5.70
N ARG A 519 11.79 2.85 5.69
CA ARG A 519 11.51 3.98 4.80
C ARG A 519 12.30 3.98 3.50
N PHE A 520 13.35 3.19 3.40
CA PHE A 520 14.13 3.09 2.17
C PHE A 520 13.35 2.41 1.05
N ASN A 521 12.48 1.47 1.39
CA ASN A 521 11.64 0.78 0.42
C ASN A 521 10.61 1.64 -0.32
N GLN A 522 10.39 2.87 0.12
CA GLN A 522 9.45 3.80 -0.52
C GLN A 522 10.20 4.84 -1.37
N SER A 523 11.38 4.52 -1.85
CA SER A 523 12.17 5.43 -2.68
C SER A 523 12.47 4.82 -4.03
N SER A 524 12.33 5.61 -5.09
CA SER A 524 12.80 5.27 -6.43
C SER A 524 14.33 5.40 -6.55
N SER A 525 14.97 6.10 -5.62
CA SER A 525 16.40 6.35 -5.59
C SER A 525 16.92 6.24 -4.17
N ILE A 526 17.52 5.07 -3.86
CA ILE A 526 17.97 4.80 -2.50
C ILE A 526 19.27 5.54 -2.16
N ASN A 527 20.21 5.66 -3.13
CA ASN A 527 21.53 6.24 -2.88
C ASN A 527 21.46 7.72 -2.50
N PRO A 528 20.74 8.61 -3.23
CA PRO A 528 20.55 9.99 -2.79
C PRO A 528 19.91 10.10 -1.42
N LYS A 529 18.96 9.22 -1.11
CA LYS A 529 18.29 9.20 0.20
C LYS A 529 19.22 8.78 1.32
N ILE A 530 20.11 7.79 1.10
CA ILE A 530 21.12 7.40 2.07
C ILE A 530 22.10 8.54 2.31
N LEU A 531 22.56 9.21 1.25
CA LEU A 531 23.45 10.36 1.37
C LEU A 531 22.79 11.48 2.18
N ALA A 532 21.52 11.80 1.87
CA ALA A 532 20.75 12.78 2.62
C ALA A 532 20.61 12.40 4.10
N TYR A 533 20.34 11.13 4.41
CA TYR A 533 20.27 10.64 5.79
C TYR A 533 21.61 10.77 6.52
N LYS A 534 22.74 10.56 5.83
CA LYS A 534 24.07 10.78 6.43
C LYS A 534 24.33 12.25 6.78
N ASN A 535 23.78 13.17 6.02
CA ASN A 535 24.00 14.61 6.17
C ASN A 535 23.05 15.31 7.16
N LEU A 536 21.97 14.66 7.59
CA LEU A 536 21.05 15.21 8.59
C LEU A 536 21.78 15.42 9.93
N LYS A 537 21.39 16.45 10.68
CA LYS A 537 21.96 16.73 12.00
C LYS A 537 21.53 15.70 13.04
N SER A 538 20.28 15.20 12.96
CA SER A 538 19.78 14.16 13.86
C SER A 538 18.70 13.28 13.23
N ILE A 539 18.71 12.00 13.60
CA ILE A 539 17.66 11.03 13.23
C ILE A 539 17.25 10.23 14.47
N ILE A 540 16.01 10.39 14.89
CA ILE A 540 15.40 9.66 16.01
C ILE A 540 14.44 8.63 15.43
N SER A 541 14.51 7.39 15.90
CA SER A 541 13.59 6.33 15.47
C SER A 541 13.03 5.53 16.65
N CYS A 542 11.75 5.19 16.56
CA CYS A 542 11.10 4.16 17.36
C CYS A 542 10.91 2.94 16.46
N GLU A 543 11.50 1.80 16.77
CA GLU A 543 11.46 0.63 15.88
C GLU A 543 11.59 -0.69 16.68
N ARG A 544 11.20 -1.79 16.05
CA ARG A 544 11.26 -3.15 16.62
C ARG A 544 12.53 -3.89 16.26
N VAL A 545 13.10 -3.58 15.11
CA VAL A 545 14.30 -4.24 14.55
C VAL A 545 15.17 -3.20 13.84
N LEU A 546 16.45 -3.48 13.66
CA LEU A 546 17.34 -2.64 12.87
C LEU A 546 17.09 -2.82 11.36
N CYS A 547 15.91 -2.37 10.90
CA CYS A 547 15.63 -2.33 9.47
C CYS A 547 16.61 -1.35 8.75
N PRO A 548 16.76 -1.43 7.42
CA PRO A 548 17.76 -0.65 6.70
C PRO A 548 17.77 0.84 7.05
N SER A 549 16.61 1.49 7.10
CA SER A 549 16.55 2.92 7.44
C SER A 549 16.80 3.21 8.93
N ALA A 550 16.52 2.27 9.83
CA ALA A 550 16.81 2.41 11.25
C ALA A 550 18.33 2.40 11.54
N ARG A 551 19.11 1.71 10.71
CA ARG A 551 20.59 1.68 10.83
C ARG A 551 21.23 3.05 10.70
N TYR A 552 20.54 4.01 10.08
CA TYR A 552 21.01 5.40 9.90
C TYR A 552 20.49 6.33 11.01
N SER A 553 19.90 5.81 12.07
CA SER A 553 19.45 6.62 13.21
C SER A 553 20.59 6.90 14.18
N ASP A 554 20.55 8.07 14.83
CA ASP A 554 21.45 8.40 15.94
C ASP A 554 20.95 7.83 17.26
N ILE A 555 19.61 7.84 17.42
CA ILE A 555 18.93 7.38 18.64
C ILE A 555 17.78 6.45 18.24
N ILE A 556 17.70 5.29 18.87
CA ILE A 556 16.65 4.30 18.65
C ILE A 556 15.98 3.93 19.96
N PHE A 557 14.65 3.99 19.95
CA PHE A 557 13.80 3.52 21.04
C PHE A 557 13.14 2.21 20.65
N PRO A 558 13.20 1.16 21.51
CA PRO A 558 12.57 -0.11 21.26
C PRO A 558 11.07 -0.03 21.50
N VAL A 559 10.28 -0.55 20.57
CA VAL A 559 8.82 -0.57 20.70
C VAL A 559 8.26 -1.98 20.81
N VAL A 560 7.09 -2.09 21.42
CA VAL A 560 6.33 -3.33 21.54
C VAL A 560 5.87 -3.87 20.17
N THR A 561 5.60 -5.16 20.08
CA THR A 561 4.87 -5.76 18.95
C THR A 561 3.37 -5.58 19.15
N GLN A 562 2.58 -5.88 18.10
CA GLN A 562 1.13 -5.77 18.17
C GLN A 562 0.49 -6.63 19.28
N PHE A 563 1.11 -7.75 19.66
CA PHE A 563 0.56 -8.65 20.67
C PHE A 563 1.04 -8.37 22.11
N GLU A 564 1.74 -7.29 22.31
CA GLU A 564 2.15 -6.76 23.60
C GLU A 564 1.37 -5.49 23.98
N GLN A 565 0.33 -5.13 23.23
CA GLN A 565 -0.56 -3.99 23.48
C GLN A 565 -1.98 -4.31 23.02
N ASN A 566 -2.94 -3.49 23.44
CA ASN A 566 -4.32 -3.57 22.98
C ASN A 566 -4.60 -2.43 21.99
N SER A 567 -5.35 -2.71 20.94
CA SER A 567 -5.81 -1.66 20.02
C SER A 567 -7.06 -2.07 19.25
N PHE A 568 -7.85 -1.08 18.82
CA PHE A 568 -8.83 -1.29 17.78
C PHE A 568 -8.17 -1.20 16.40
N HIS A 569 -8.60 -2.07 15.51
CA HIS A 569 -8.30 -1.98 14.09
C HIS A 569 -9.59 -1.96 13.28
N GLY A 570 -9.82 -0.87 12.56
CA GLY A 570 -10.87 -0.85 11.55
C GLY A 570 -10.49 -1.77 10.41
N GLY A 571 -11.24 -2.84 10.20
CA GLY A 571 -11.00 -3.78 9.11
C GLY A 571 -10.88 -3.08 7.76
N ARG A 572 -10.18 -3.71 6.83
CA ARG A 572 -10.14 -3.25 5.43
C ARG A 572 -11.50 -3.37 4.76
N VAL A 573 -12.33 -4.30 5.22
CA VAL A 573 -13.76 -4.34 4.94
C VAL A 573 -14.45 -3.46 6.00
N LYS A 574 -15.16 -2.46 5.56
CA LYS A 574 -15.71 -1.41 6.43
C LYS A 574 -16.78 -1.87 7.41
N THR A 575 -17.37 -3.03 7.16
CA THR A 575 -18.33 -3.66 8.08
C THR A 575 -17.68 -4.26 9.32
N ASP A 576 -16.34 -4.32 9.36
CA ASP A 576 -15.64 -4.98 10.45
C ASP A 576 -14.98 -4.01 11.41
N THR A 577 -15.04 -4.35 12.67
CA THR A 577 -14.22 -3.78 13.73
C THR A 577 -13.51 -4.91 14.46
N ASN A 578 -12.20 -4.78 14.62
CA ASN A 578 -11.35 -5.83 15.16
C ASN A 578 -10.60 -5.33 16.39
N VAL A 579 -10.24 -6.26 17.27
CA VAL A 579 -9.40 -6.01 18.43
C VAL A 579 -8.11 -6.79 18.33
N VAL A 580 -7.01 -6.06 18.30
CA VAL A 580 -5.69 -6.64 18.59
C VAL A 580 -5.59 -6.77 20.10
N ARG A 581 -5.49 -8.01 20.59
CA ARG A 581 -5.41 -8.32 22.01
C ARG A 581 -3.95 -8.39 22.47
N GLN A 582 -3.68 -7.76 23.61
CA GLN A 582 -2.46 -8.03 24.33
C GLN A 582 -2.47 -9.50 24.79
N LEU A 583 -1.47 -10.26 24.38
CA LEU A 583 -1.32 -11.69 24.68
C LEU A 583 -0.27 -11.94 25.77
N ILE A 584 0.72 -11.07 25.81
CA ILE A 584 1.86 -11.11 26.74
C ILE A 584 2.18 -9.68 27.18
N ASP A 585 2.87 -9.57 28.30
CA ASP A 585 3.40 -8.30 28.75
C ASP A 585 4.51 -7.80 27.80
N PRO A 586 4.74 -6.48 27.70
CA PRO A 586 5.87 -5.92 26.96
C PRO A 586 7.18 -6.62 27.33
N MET A 587 7.88 -7.13 26.33
CA MET A 587 9.15 -7.80 26.54
C MET A 587 10.29 -6.80 26.63
N TYR A 588 11.28 -7.11 27.45
CA TYR A 588 12.50 -6.30 27.62
C TYR A 588 12.17 -4.88 28.13
N GLU A 589 12.86 -3.87 27.61
CA GLU A 589 12.59 -2.47 27.91
C GLU A 589 11.68 -1.79 26.86
N CYS A 590 10.96 -2.57 26.06
CA CYS A 590 10.07 -2.05 25.03
C CYS A 590 8.85 -1.34 25.65
N LYS A 591 8.44 -0.25 25.00
CA LYS A 591 7.26 0.53 25.42
C LYS A 591 6.28 0.71 24.27
N THR A 592 5.02 0.97 24.62
CA THR A 592 3.99 1.36 23.66
C THR A 592 4.26 2.76 23.11
N ASP A 593 3.64 3.07 21.97
CA ASP A 593 3.72 4.42 21.38
C ASP A 593 3.24 5.51 22.34
N ASN A 594 2.17 5.23 23.09
CA ASN A 594 1.61 6.17 24.05
C ASN A 594 2.54 6.43 25.24
N GLU A 595 3.16 5.38 25.80
CA GLU A 595 4.14 5.53 26.88
C GLU A 595 5.36 6.34 26.42
N ILE A 596 5.86 6.07 25.20
CA ILE A 596 6.98 6.83 24.62
C ILE A 596 6.59 8.29 24.44
N ASN A 597 5.40 8.57 23.91
CA ASN A 597 4.91 9.93 23.75
C ASN A 597 4.78 10.66 25.10
N GLU A 598 4.33 10.00 26.14
CA GLU A 598 4.21 10.60 27.47
C GLU A 598 5.59 10.96 28.05
N LEU A 599 6.57 10.09 27.89
CA LEU A 599 7.97 10.34 28.30
C LEU A 599 8.57 11.54 27.56
N PHE A 600 8.38 11.62 26.23
CA PHE A 600 8.81 12.78 25.45
C PHE A 600 8.07 14.05 25.85
N ALA A 601 6.75 13.99 26.02
CA ALA A 601 5.94 15.13 26.36
C ALA A 601 6.39 15.77 27.70
N LYS A 602 6.63 14.94 28.71
CA LYS A 602 7.14 15.40 30.01
C LYS A 602 8.46 16.16 29.89
N ARG A 603 9.41 15.67 29.07
CA ARG A 603 10.70 16.31 28.89
C ARG A 603 10.64 17.56 28.01
N LEU A 604 9.77 17.58 27.02
CA LEU A 604 9.60 18.71 26.11
C LEU A 604 8.67 19.81 26.67
N GLY A 605 8.10 19.62 27.89
CA GLY A 605 7.17 20.55 28.49
C GLY A 605 5.83 20.64 27.76
N ILE A 606 5.43 19.59 27.04
CA ILE A 606 4.13 19.53 26.34
C ILE A 606 3.09 18.98 27.30
N PRO A 607 1.93 19.65 27.49
CA PRO A 607 0.87 19.18 28.36
C PRO A 607 0.06 18.03 27.75
N TRP A 608 0.75 16.97 27.34
CA TRP A 608 0.20 15.75 26.79
C TRP A 608 0.40 14.61 27.81
N SER A 609 -0.66 13.94 28.21
CA SER A 609 -0.59 12.81 29.15
C SER A 609 -1.75 11.85 28.93
N MET A 610 -1.49 10.57 29.13
CA MET A 610 -2.51 9.52 29.21
C MET A 610 -3.35 9.65 30.49
N ASN A 611 -2.98 10.50 31.45
CA ASN A 611 -3.65 10.68 32.75
C ASN A 611 -3.85 9.35 33.52
N GLY A 612 -2.88 8.45 33.40
CA GLY A 612 -2.94 7.13 34.05
C GLY A 612 -3.85 6.12 33.34
N MET A 613 -4.43 6.46 32.18
CA MET A 613 -5.24 5.51 31.40
C MET A 613 -4.34 4.50 30.70
N THR A 614 -4.80 3.25 30.67
CA THR A 614 -4.23 2.20 29.83
C THR A 614 -4.81 2.25 28.41
N ASP A 615 -4.17 1.57 27.43
CA ASP A 615 -4.76 1.41 26.11
C ASP A 615 -6.15 0.75 26.17
N LEU A 616 -6.37 -0.15 27.12
CA LEU A 616 -7.66 -0.79 27.32
C LEU A 616 -8.74 0.20 27.82
N ASP A 617 -8.37 1.16 28.67
CA ASP A 617 -9.28 2.22 29.12
C ASP A 617 -9.66 3.16 27.98
N VAL A 618 -8.70 3.52 27.15
CA VAL A 618 -8.94 4.29 25.93
C VAL A 618 -9.91 3.56 24.99
N MET A 619 -9.70 2.27 24.79
CA MET A 619 -10.59 1.44 23.96
C MET A 619 -11.99 1.34 24.55
N ARG A 620 -12.11 1.16 25.87
CA ARG A 620 -13.42 1.11 26.55
C ARG A 620 -14.20 2.42 26.36
N GLN A 621 -13.53 3.55 26.49
CA GLN A 621 -14.15 4.87 26.23
C GLN A 621 -14.59 5.02 24.77
N GLN A 622 -13.76 4.63 23.82
CA GLN A 622 -14.09 4.65 22.40
C GLN A 622 -15.27 3.74 22.07
N TRP A 623 -15.34 2.57 22.69
CA TRP A 623 -16.44 1.63 22.50
C TRP A 623 -17.75 2.15 23.09
N ALA A 624 -17.73 2.74 24.29
CA ALA A 624 -18.88 3.37 24.92
C ALA A 624 -19.48 4.50 24.06
N GLY A 625 -18.65 5.21 23.31
CA GLY A 625 -19.09 6.24 22.35
C GLY A 625 -19.36 5.74 20.94
N ALA A 626 -19.27 4.42 20.71
CA ALA A 626 -19.44 3.85 19.36
C ALA A 626 -20.89 3.97 18.87
N LYS A 627 -21.05 4.24 17.57
CA LYS A 627 -22.35 4.42 16.95
C LYS A 627 -22.48 3.57 15.69
N LEU A 628 -23.56 2.81 15.63
CA LEU A 628 -23.96 2.12 14.41
C LEU A 628 -24.33 3.15 13.33
N PRO A 629 -23.90 2.98 12.08
CA PRO A 629 -24.40 3.75 10.96
C PRO A 629 -25.91 3.62 10.79
N GLU A 630 -26.59 4.69 10.40
CA GLU A 630 -28.05 4.72 10.24
C GLU A 630 -28.59 3.65 9.29
N ALA A 631 -27.79 3.20 8.30
CA ALA A 631 -28.17 2.14 7.38
C ALA A 631 -28.50 0.81 8.10
N TYR A 632 -27.86 0.55 9.24
CA TYR A 632 -28.14 -0.68 10.02
C TYR A 632 -29.46 -0.60 10.79
N LYS A 633 -29.89 0.58 11.19
CA LYS A 633 -31.22 0.74 11.81
C LYS A 633 -32.37 0.47 10.84
N LYS A 634 -32.12 0.59 9.54
CA LYS A 634 -33.10 0.20 8.50
C LYS A 634 -33.20 -1.33 8.33
N ILE A 635 -32.13 -2.05 8.65
CA ILE A 635 -32.09 -3.52 8.60
C ILE A 635 -32.76 -4.08 9.87
N ASP A 636 -32.34 -3.57 11.01
CA ASP A 636 -32.86 -3.94 12.32
C ASP A 636 -32.85 -2.71 13.24
N PRO A 637 -34.04 -2.12 13.53
CA PRO A 637 -34.17 -0.97 14.39
C PRO A 637 -33.65 -1.22 15.84
N ASP A 638 -33.71 -2.48 16.28
CA ASP A 638 -33.32 -2.90 17.61
C ASP A 638 -31.86 -3.38 17.70
N MET A 639 -31.12 -3.34 16.58
CA MET A 639 -29.72 -3.75 16.53
C MET A 639 -28.88 -3.03 17.58
N LYS A 640 -28.22 -3.78 18.42
CA LYS A 640 -27.32 -3.28 19.47
C LYS A 640 -25.90 -3.74 19.24
N LEU A 641 -24.95 -2.93 19.65
CA LEU A 641 -23.56 -3.37 19.73
C LEU A 641 -23.38 -4.33 20.91
N PRO A 642 -22.51 -5.33 20.79
CA PRO A 642 -22.14 -6.18 21.94
C PRO A 642 -21.50 -5.32 23.03
N SER A 643 -21.49 -5.82 24.25
CA SER A 643 -20.71 -5.20 25.31
C SER A 643 -19.22 -5.15 24.96
N PHE A 644 -18.47 -4.24 25.60
CA PHE A 644 -17.03 -4.16 25.40
C PHE A 644 -16.32 -5.48 25.74
N GLU A 645 -16.77 -6.16 26.79
CA GLU A 645 -16.20 -7.44 27.23
C GLU A 645 -16.47 -8.58 26.21
N GLU A 646 -17.65 -8.60 25.60
CA GLU A 646 -17.96 -9.53 24.51
C GLU A 646 -17.09 -9.22 23.28
N MET A 647 -16.93 -7.94 22.92
CA MET A 647 -16.07 -7.54 21.83
C MET A 647 -14.61 -7.94 22.08
N LEU A 648 -14.12 -7.83 23.30
CA LEU A 648 -12.80 -8.32 23.68
C LEU A 648 -12.70 -9.84 23.55
N LYS A 649 -13.73 -10.59 23.92
CA LYS A 649 -13.75 -12.05 23.86
C LYS A 649 -13.74 -12.57 22.43
N THR A 650 -14.53 -11.97 21.54
CA THR A 650 -14.62 -12.37 20.13
C THR A 650 -13.46 -11.83 19.29
N ALA A 651 -12.90 -10.67 19.68
CA ALA A 651 -11.88 -9.89 18.97
C ALA A 651 -12.31 -9.42 17.57
N ASN A 652 -13.54 -9.69 17.16
CA ASN A 652 -14.07 -9.29 15.86
C ASN A 652 -15.58 -9.03 15.96
N LEU A 653 -16.02 -7.93 15.41
CA LEU A 653 -17.40 -7.61 15.11
C LEU A 653 -17.56 -7.47 13.61
N GLN A 654 -18.39 -8.29 13.01
CA GLN A 654 -18.82 -8.12 11.62
C GLN A 654 -20.29 -7.67 11.63
N LEU A 655 -20.52 -6.50 11.07
CA LEU A 655 -21.88 -5.99 10.90
C LEU A 655 -22.50 -6.63 9.65
N PRO A 656 -23.81 -6.90 9.65
CA PRO A 656 -24.50 -7.48 8.52
C PRO A 656 -24.36 -6.62 7.26
N VAL A 657 -24.61 -7.22 6.11
CA VAL A 657 -24.57 -6.50 4.83
C VAL A 657 -25.77 -5.58 4.74
N PRO A 658 -25.54 -4.31 4.45
CA PRO A 658 -26.63 -3.36 4.34
C PRO A 658 -27.38 -3.48 3.03
N PRO A 659 -28.57 -2.82 2.94
CA PRO A 659 -29.34 -2.75 1.73
C PRO A 659 -28.53 -2.28 0.51
N GLU A 660 -28.94 -2.69 -0.66
CA GLU A 660 -28.28 -2.47 -1.96
C GLU A 660 -27.78 -1.03 -2.19
N GLU A 661 -28.58 -0.05 -1.80
CA GLU A 661 -28.29 1.39 -1.97
C GLU A 661 -27.03 1.86 -1.23
N SER A 662 -26.60 1.12 -0.22
CA SER A 662 -25.43 1.44 0.59
C SER A 662 -24.17 0.74 0.12
N ILE A 663 -24.30 -0.30 -0.73
CA ILE A 663 -23.18 -1.17 -1.14
C ILE A 663 -22.36 -0.51 -2.24
N ILE A 664 -23.01 0.24 -3.14
CA ILE A 664 -22.36 0.88 -4.27
C ILE A 664 -22.31 2.38 -4.05
N PRO A 665 -21.20 2.92 -3.52
CA PRO A 665 -21.14 4.34 -3.19
C PRO A 665 -21.37 5.28 -4.36
N SER A 666 -21.07 4.85 -5.59
CA SER A 666 -21.30 5.63 -6.80
C SER A 666 -22.77 5.67 -7.24
N ALA A 667 -23.57 4.64 -6.91
CA ALA A 667 -24.98 4.57 -7.29
C ALA A 667 -25.88 5.57 -6.56
N LYS A 668 -25.44 6.11 -5.42
CA LYS A 668 -26.19 7.10 -4.64
C LYS A 668 -26.10 8.53 -5.19
N PHE A 669 -25.20 8.77 -6.13
CA PHE A 669 -25.04 10.11 -6.69
C PHE A 669 -26.02 10.31 -7.83
N GLU A 670 -26.89 11.32 -7.67
CA GLU A 670 -27.72 11.80 -8.75
C GLU A 670 -26.89 12.55 -9.79
N PRO A 671 -27.33 12.63 -11.05
CA PRO A 671 -26.70 13.47 -12.05
C PRO A 671 -26.55 14.91 -11.53
N GLY A 672 -25.39 15.48 -11.74
CA GLY A 672 -25.04 16.82 -11.24
C GLY A 672 -24.54 16.87 -9.79
N LYS A 673 -24.71 15.80 -8.99
CA LYS A 673 -24.32 15.77 -7.57
C LYS A 673 -23.11 14.91 -7.26
N PHE A 674 -22.37 14.45 -8.27
CA PHE A 674 -21.07 13.81 -8.03
C PHE A 674 -20.13 14.80 -7.36
N PRO A 675 -19.26 14.35 -6.45
CA PRO A 675 -18.30 15.23 -5.77
C PRO A 675 -17.08 15.56 -6.64
N THR A 676 -17.31 15.87 -7.91
CA THR A 676 -16.35 16.40 -8.89
C THR A 676 -16.55 17.89 -9.05
N ASP A 677 -15.65 18.58 -9.71
CA ASP A 677 -15.78 19.99 -10.07
C ASP A 677 -17.05 20.27 -10.89
N THR A 678 -17.40 19.39 -11.83
CA THR A 678 -18.58 19.53 -12.69
C THR A 678 -19.89 19.03 -12.07
N GLY A 679 -19.80 18.20 -11.04
CA GLY A 679 -20.94 17.44 -10.50
C GLY A 679 -21.27 16.19 -11.30
N MET A 680 -20.48 15.80 -12.30
CA MET A 680 -20.68 14.67 -13.21
C MET A 680 -19.50 13.68 -13.11
N ILE A 681 -19.61 12.54 -13.77
CA ILE A 681 -18.45 11.68 -14.04
C ILE A 681 -17.63 12.33 -15.17
N ASN A 682 -16.39 12.66 -14.89
CA ASN A 682 -15.57 13.43 -15.82
C ASN A 682 -14.73 12.52 -16.73
N PHE A 683 -14.86 12.71 -18.03
CA PHE A 683 -13.89 12.31 -19.05
C PHE A 683 -12.83 13.40 -19.26
N TYR A 684 -13.20 14.63 -18.97
CA TYR A 684 -12.35 15.82 -18.93
C TYR A 684 -12.54 16.52 -17.60
N SER A 685 -11.46 16.85 -16.89
CA SER A 685 -11.50 17.52 -15.60
C SER A 685 -11.09 19.00 -15.73
N PRO A 686 -12.00 19.95 -15.61
CA PRO A 686 -11.67 21.38 -15.56
C PRO A 686 -10.70 21.73 -14.42
N PHE A 687 -10.82 21.05 -13.28
CA PHE A 687 -9.90 21.21 -12.15
C PHE A 687 -8.46 20.91 -12.54
N LEU A 688 -8.20 19.76 -13.18
CA LEU A 688 -6.85 19.41 -13.64
C LEU A 688 -6.38 20.36 -14.75
N ALA A 689 -7.28 20.79 -15.65
CA ALA A 689 -6.96 21.72 -16.73
C ALA A 689 -6.51 23.09 -16.22
N SER A 690 -6.98 23.51 -15.05
CA SER A 690 -6.59 24.78 -14.41
C SER A 690 -5.22 24.72 -13.71
N ARG A 691 -4.56 23.56 -13.68
CA ARG A 691 -3.29 23.34 -12.97
C ARG A 691 -2.11 23.31 -13.96
N ASP A 692 -0.91 23.35 -13.40
CA ASP A 692 0.31 23.23 -14.20
C ASP A 692 0.38 21.83 -14.85
N ARG A 693 0.24 21.76 -16.16
CA ARG A 693 0.23 20.52 -16.94
C ARG A 693 1.56 19.77 -16.91
N VAL A 694 2.65 20.43 -16.63
CA VAL A 694 3.96 19.76 -16.50
C VAL A 694 3.98 18.85 -15.28
N VAL A 695 3.27 19.24 -14.22
CA VAL A 695 3.22 18.48 -12.95
C VAL A 695 2.08 17.47 -12.96
N ILE A 696 0.93 17.80 -13.54
CA ILE A 696 -0.33 17.03 -13.41
C ILE A 696 -0.61 16.17 -14.65
N GLY A 697 -0.03 16.52 -15.81
CA GLY A 697 -0.28 15.82 -17.06
C GLY A 697 -1.54 16.31 -17.81
N VAL A 698 -2.11 15.46 -18.66
CA VAL A 698 -3.25 15.81 -19.51
C VAL A 698 -4.56 15.69 -18.73
N PRO A 699 -5.47 16.68 -18.79
CA PRO A 699 -6.69 16.74 -17.97
C PRO A 699 -7.85 15.88 -18.48
N SER A 700 -7.59 14.82 -19.24
CA SER A 700 -8.61 13.96 -19.82
C SER A 700 -8.20 12.49 -19.85
N ALA A 701 -9.20 11.60 -19.87
CA ALA A 701 -9.00 10.17 -19.96
C ALA A 701 -8.46 9.80 -21.36
N ARG A 702 -7.17 9.48 -21.46
CA ARG A 702 -6.51 9.10 -22.72
C ARG A 702 -5.25 8.29 -22.50
N TYR A 703 -4.73 7.69 -23.54
CA TYR A 703 -3.36 7.16 -23.50
C TYR A 703 -2.36 8.31 -23.46
N VAL A 704 -1.41 8.20 -22.54
CA VAL A 704 -0.24 9.07 -22.47
C VAL A 704 1.00 8.18 -22.47
N ARG A 705 1.94 8.44 -23.36
CA ARG A 705 3.20 7.69 -23.43
C ARG A 705 3.93 7.81 -22.08
N PRO A 706 4.27 6.69 -21.43
CA PRO A 706 5.02 6.75 -20.19
C PRO A 706 6.49 7.13 -20.44
N PRO A 707 7.14 7.82 -19.50
CA PRO A 707 8.59 7.98 -19.56
C PRO A 707 9.25 6.60 -19.44
N GLN A 708 10.25 6.32 -20.29
CA GLN A 708 10.96 5.02 -20.34
C GLN A 708 10.02 3.82 -20.61
N GLY A 709 8.98 4.03 -21.40
CA GLY A 709 8.03 2.99 -21.80
C GLY A 709 8.58 2.03 -22.85
N TYR A 710 7.74 1.08 -23.28
CA TYR A 710 8.13 0.10 -24.30
C TYR A 710 8.43 0.75 -25.67
N GLU A 711 7.84 1.91 -25.97
CA GLU A 711 8.14 2.70 -27.16
C GLU A 711 9.61 3.10 -27.22
N ASP A 712 10.26 3.41 -26.11
CA ASP A 712 11.68 3.72 -26.06
C ASP A 712 12.53 2.50 -26.52
N ILE A 713 12.08 1.27 -26.18
CA ILE A 713 12.71 0.02 -26.65
C ILE A 713 12.47 -0.18 -28.14
N MET A 714 11.26 0.04 -28.63
CA MET A 714 10.92 -0.09 -30.06
C MET A 714 11.73 0.87 -30.93
N GLU A 715 11.96 2.07 -30.45
CA GLU A 715 12.74 3.13 -31.13
C GLU A 715 14.25 2.94 -30.94
N GLY A 716 14.71 1.98 -30.16
CA GLY A 716 16.13 1.79 -29.82
C GLY A 716 16.75 3.02 -29.15
N LYS A 717 15.95 3.73 -28.35
CA LYS A 717 16.35 4.98 -27.71
C LYS A 717 17.48 4.78 -26.74
N LYS A 718 18.52 5.59 -26.87
CA LYS A 718 19.65 5.61 -25.96
C LYS A 718 19.33 6.42 -24.72
N SER A 719 19.74 5.91 -23.56
CA SER A 719 19.71 6.69 -22.34
C SER A 719 20.57 7.96 -22.46
N PRO A 720 20.04 9.13 -22.08
CA PRO A 720 20.82 10.38 -22.06
C PRO A 720 22.01 10.34 -21.09
N ALA A 721 21.89 9.59 -20.00
CA ALA A 721 22.90 9.53 -18.95
C ALA A 721 24.06 8.59 -19.31
N SER A 722 23.77 7.39 -19.87
CA SER A 722 24.78 6.35 -20.11
C SER A 722 25.08 6.07 -21.59
N GLY A 723 24.25 6.60 -22.52
CA GLY A 723 24.34 6.25 -23.94
C GLY A 723 23.92 4.81 -24.27
N ARG A 724 23.47 4.03 -23.31
CA ARG A 724 23.07 2.62 -23.48
C ARG A 724 21.64 2.50 -23.96
N VAL A 725 21.35 1.42 -24.70
CA VAL A 725 20.00 0.99 -25.04
C VAL A 725 19.59 -0.10 -24.05
N TYR A 726 18.56 0.13 -23.27
CA TYR A 726 17.99 -0.86 -22.35
C TYR A 726 16.92 -1.66 -23.09
N THR A 727 17.06 -2.99 -23.15
CA THR A 727 16.22 -3.89 -23.94
C THR A 727 15.21 -4.69 -23.12
N LEU A 728 15.24 -4.54 -21.79
CA LEU A 728 14.33 -5.23 -20.87
C LEU A 728 13.52 -4.22 -20.08
N GLN A 729 12.23 -4.46 -19.97
CA GLN A 729 11.39 -3.75 -19.02
C GLN A 729 11.51 -4.38 -17.64
N TYR A 730 11.28 -3.59 -16.60
CA TYR A 730 11.41 -3.99 -15.22
C TYR A 730 10.09 -3.82 -14.44
N THR A 731 9.72 -4.82 -13.64
CA THR A 731 8.57 -4.76 -12.75
C THR A 731 8.92 -5.14 -11.32
N THR A 732 8.18 -4.60 -10.35
CA THR A 732 8.41 -4.82 -8.91
C THR A 732 7.18 -5.42 -8.22
N PRO A 733 6.88 -6.71 -8.47
CA PRO A 733 5.71 -7.36 -7.87
C PRO A 733 5.85 -7.58 -6.37
N HIS A 734 4.72 -7.72 -5.68
CA HIS A 734 4.70 -8.18 -4.29
C HIS A 734 5.18 -9.62 -4.17
N LEU A 735 5.90 -9.92 -3.08
CA LEU A 735 6.20 -11.28 -2.68
C LEU A 735 5.10 -11.79 -1.73
N ILE A 736 4.60 -12.99 -1.96
CA ILE A 736 3.48 -13.56 -1.18
C ILE A 736 3.79 -13.64 0.33
N HIS A 737 5.03 -13.93 0.69
CA HIS A 737 5.46 -14.10 2.09
C HIS A 737 6.07 -12.83 2.70
N ARG A 738 6.04 -11.71 2.00
CA ARG A 738 6.48 -10.40 2.50
C ARG A 738 5.31 -9.42 2.47
N CYS A 739 5.27 -8.49 3.39
CA CYS A 739 4.33 -7.36 3.35
C CYS A 739 5.13 -6.07 3.33
N HIS A 740 5.36 -5.51 2.15
CA HIS A 740 6.37 -4.49 1.92
C HIS A 740 7.73 -4.97 2.41
N SER A 741 8.39 -4.26 3.34
CA SER A 741 9.65 -4.71 3.97
C SER A 741 9.48 -5.58 5.22
N VAL A 742 8.25 -5.76 5.67
CA VAL A 742 7.96 -6.58 6.85
C VAL A 742 8.07 -8.06 6.48
N TYR A 743 8.67 -8.85 7.37
CA TYR A 743 9.02 -10.26 7.24
C TYR A 743 10.28 -10.57 6.40
N ASP A 744 10.99 -9.59 5.85
CA ASP A 744 12.22 -9.86 5.10
C ASP A 744 13.31 -10.48 5.99
N ASN A 745 13.31 -10.17 7.28
CA ASN A 745 14.16 -10.78 8.31
C ASN A 745 13.62 -12.11 8.89
N THR A 746 12.51 -12.62 8.37
CA THR A 746 11.92 -13.90 8.84
C THR A 746 12.38 -15.04 7.93
N SER A 747 13.49 -15.69 8.27
CA SER A 747 14.14 -16.71 7.43
C SER A 747 13.18 -17.81 6.95
N MET A 748 12.32 -18.32 7.84
CA MET A 748 11.33 -19.35 7.46
C MET A 748 10.47 -18.94 6.25
N LEU A 749 10.08 -17.66 6.16
CA LEU A 749 9.26 -17.16 5.06
C LEU A 749 10.12 -16.91 3.81
N MET A 750 11.32 -16.41 3.99
CA MET A 750 12.24 -16.13 2.87
C MET A 750 12.81 -17.39 2.25
N ASP A 751 13.01 -18.45 3.05
CA ASP A 751 13.47 -19.75 2.56
C ASP A 751 12.43 -20.45 1.67
N THR A 752 11.12 -20.20 1.94
CA THR A 752 10.02 -20.77 1.11
C THR A 752 9.83 -20.05 -0.21
N THR A 753 10.24 -18.79 -0.30
CA THR A 753 10.09 -17.99 -1.52
C THR A 753 11.32 -17.11 -1.69
N PRO A 754 12.37 -17.64 -2.35
CA PRO A 754 13.64 -16.95 -2.50
C PRO A 754 13.48 -15.61 -3.22
N HIS A 755 14.23 -14.60 -2.75
CA HIS A 755 14.35 -13.32 -3.42
C HIS A 755 15.37 -13.42 -4.56
N GLY A 756 15.00 -12.96 -5.75
CA GLY A 756 15.85 -13.01 -6.93
C GLY A 756 15.27 -12.21 -8.07
N VAL A 757 15.95 -12.21 -9.21
CA VAL A 757 15.43 -11.63 -10.45
C VAL A 757 14.82 -12.71 -11.33
N MET A 758 13.51 -12.61 -11.58
CA MET A 758 12.82 -13.51 -12.49
C MET A 758 13.08 -13.07 -13.93
N ILE A 759 13.50 -14.02 -14.77
CA ILE A 759 13.82 -13.80 -16.18
C ILE A 759 13.25 -14.94 -17.04
N ASN A 760 12.80 -14.59 -18.25
CA ASN A 760 12.31 -15.57 -19.20
C ASN A 760 13.47 -16.47 -19.71
N PRO A 761 13.24 -17.79 -19.95
CA PRO A 761 14.28 -18.68 -20.44
C PRO A 761 14.96 -18.24 -21.73
N GLN A 762 14.24 -17.61 -22.66
CA GLN A 762 14.82 -17.09 -23.92
C GLN A 762 15.72 -15.88 -23.67
N ASP A 763 15.31 -14.96 -22.80
CA ASP A 763 16.11 -13.79 -22.43
C ASP A 763 17.36 -14.20 -21.63
N ALA A 764 17.24 -15.22 -20.78
CA ALA A 764 18.36 -15.80 -20.03
C ALA A 764 19.37 -16.45 -20.98
N ALA A 765 18.91 -17.29 -21.92
CA ALA A 765 19.76 -17.94 -22.91
C ALA A 765 20.53 -16.95 -23.79
N GLN A 766 19.88 -15.86 -24.24
CA GLN A 766 20.52 -14.80 -25.02
C GLN A 766 21.66 -14.08 -24.28
N ARG A 767 21.67 -14.19 -22.95
CA ARG A 767 22.64 -13.53 -22.07
C ARG A 767 23.57 -14.53 -21.38
N ASN A 768 23.48 -15.81 -21.77
CA ASN A 768 24.21 -16.93 -21.16
C ASN A 768 24.00 -17.01 -19.63
N ILE A 769 22.81 -16.70 -19.16
CA ILE A 769 22.44 -16.76 -17.73
C ILE A 769 21.80 -18.12 -17.43
N GLN A 770 22.27 -18.77 -16.38
CA GLN A 770 21.72 -20.01 -15.86
C GLN A 770 20.85 -19.75 -14.61
N ASP A 771 19.93 -20.67 -14.34
CA ASP A 771 19.12 -20.60 -13.11
C ASP A 771 19.99 -20.67 -11.87
N GLY A 772 19.72 -19.82 -10.88
CA GLY A 772 20.50 -19.70 -9.64
C GLY A 772 21.81 -18.91 -9.76
N GLU A 773 22.22 -18.50 -10.96
CA GLU A 773 23.43 -17.70 -11.17
C GLU A 773 23.27 -16.28 -10.57
N LYS A 774 24.35 -15.73 -10.02
CA LYS A 774 24.39 -14.34 -9.55
C LYS A 774 24.57 -13.40 -10.73
N VAL A 775 23.59 -12.54 -10.94
CA VAL A 775 23.56 -11.56 -12.04
C VAL A 775 23.42 -10.14 -11.53
N TYR A 776 23.89 -9.19 -12.32
CA TYR A 776 23.69 -7.76 -12.09
C TYR A 776 22.46 -7.28 -12.87
N VAL A 777 21.58 -6.57 -12.18
CA VAL A 777 20.46 -5.82 -12.79
C VAL A 777 20.71 -4.34 -12.56
N TYR A 778 20.76 -3.58 -13.64
CA TYR A 778 21.17 -2.18 -13.57
C TYR A 778 20.42 -1.29 -14.55
N ASN A 779 20.40 -0.01 -14.23
CA ASN A 779 20.00 1.09 -15.10
C ASN A 779 20.83 2.33 -14.71
N ASP A 780 20.49 3.51 -15.25
CA ASP A 780 21.18 4.76 -14.94
C ASP A 780 21.08 5.20 -13.46
N MET A 781 20.12 4.66 -12.73
CA MET A 781 19.87 5.01 -11.31
C MET A 781 20.68 4.15 -10.34
N GLY A 782 21.16 3.00 -10.76
CA GLY A 782 21.92 2.10 -9.91
C GLY A 782 21.96 0.66 -10.36
N CYS A 783 22.57 -0.17 -9.54
CA CYS A 783 22.81 -1.57 -9.80
C CYS A 783 22.48 -2.43 -8.57
N THR A 784 21.95 -3.64 -8.79
CA THR A 784 21.76 -4.65 -7.76
C THR A 784 22.23 -6.02 -8.23
N LYS A 785 22.79 -6.82 -7.31
CA LYS A 785 23.29 -8.18 -7.57
C LYS A 785 22.37 -9.20 -6.91
N LEU A 786 21.75 -10.06 -7.70
CA LEU A 786 20.75 -11.03 -7.26
C LEU A 786 20.96 -12.38 -7.95
N LYS A 787 20.34 -13.43 -7.43
CA LYS A 787 20.25 -14.73 -8.12
C LYS A 787 19.20 -14.64 -9.23
N ALA A 788 19.52 -15.17 -10.40
CA ALA A 788 18.56 -15.37 -11.47
C ALA A 788 17.57 -16.49 -11.11
N ILE A 789 16.30 -16.27 -11.41
CA ILE A 789 15.22 -17.26 -11.35
C ILE A 789 14.71 -17.41 -12.79
N VAL A 790 15.18 -18.42 -13.49
CA VAL A 790 14.78 -18.64 -14.89
C VAL A 790 13.43 -19.34 -14.92
N THR A 791 12.39 -18.64 -15.39
CA THR A 791 11.02 -19.13 -15.34
C THR A 791 10.16 -18.74 -16.54
N LYS A 792 9.33 -19.68 -17.00
CA LYS A 792 8.30 -19.42 -18.03
C LYS A 792 7.13 -18.56 -17.54
N ALA A 793 7.01 -18.37 -16.22
CA ALA A 793 6.01 -17.46 -15.66
C ALA A 793 6.32 -15.99 -15.93
N GLN A 794 7.54 -15.68 -16.36
CA GLN A 794 8.00 -14.36 -16.76
C GLN A 794 7.93 -14.24 -18.30
N PRO A 795 7.28 -13.22 -18.87
CA PRO A 795 7.26 -13.03 -20.32
C PRO A 795 8.62 -12.58 -20.86
N LYS A 796 8.84 -12.83 -22.14
CA LYS A 796 10.03 -12.34 -22.87
C LYS A 796 10.07 -10.80 -22.86
N GLY A 797 11.26 -10.24 -22.69
CA GLY A 797 11.51 -8.80 -22.68
C GLY A 797 11.21 -8.12 -21.34
N VAL A 798 10.83 -8.89 -20.29
CA VAL A 798 10.50 -8.35 -18.97
C VAL A 798 11.26 -9.09 -17.88
N VAL A 799 11.83 -8.36 -16.94
CA VAL A 799 12.41 -8.91 -15.70
C VAL A 799 11.64 -8.41 -14.49
N SER A 800 11.60 -9.21 -13.45
CA SER A 800 10.90 -8.84 -12.21
C SER A 800 11.75 -9.11 -10.99
N ILE A 801 11.81 -8.12 -10.08
CA ILE A 801 12.39 -8.28 -8.76
C ILE A 801 11.31 -7.94 -7.75
N THR A 802 11.05 -8.83 -6.79
CA THR A 802 10.00 -8.58 -5.80
C THR A 802 10.35 -7.42 -4.89
N GLN A 803 9.38 -6.52 -4.68
CA GLN A 803 9.56 -5.34 -3.85
C GLN A 803 9.74 -5.71 -2.37
N GLY A 804 10.36 -4.81 -1.60
CA GLY A 804 10.36 -4.86 -0.14
C GLY A 804 11.57 -5.58 0.47
N ALA A 805 12.52 -6.09 -0.33
CA ALA A 805 13.78 -6.60 0.20
C ALA A 805 14.55 -5.52 0.97
N TRP A 806 15.20 -5.93 2.05
CA TRP A 806 16.02 -5.03 2.83
C TRP A 806 17.29 -4.65 2.07
N TYR A 807 17.54 -3.34 2.03
CA TYR A 807 18.75 -2.82 1.43
C TYR A 807 19.99 -3.33 2.18
N GLN A 808 20.88 -3.95 1.43
CA GLN A 808 22.19 -4.39 1.89
C GLN A 808 23.22 -3.86 0.90
N PRO A 809 24.01 -2.82 1.26
CA PRO A 809 25.03 -2.30 0.38
C PRO A 809 26.04 -3.39 0.02
N SER A 810 26.42 -3.47 -1.26
CA SER A 810 27.49 -4.36 -1.70
C SER A 810 28.82 -3.85 -1.13
N LYS A 811 29.69 -4.79 -0.78
CA LYS A 811 31.10 -4.48 -0.50
C LYS A 811 31.94 -4.35 -1.77
N ASP A 812 31.40 -4.80 -2.89
CA ASP A 812 32.04 -4.67 -4.20
C ASP A 812 31.81 -3.26 -4.74
N GLU A 813 32.69 -2.34 -4.46
CA GLU A 813 32.64 -0.93 -4.93
C GLU A 813 33.01 -0.77 -6.41
N THR A 814 33.29 -1.87 -7.11
CA THR A 814 33.96 -1.86 -8.42
C THR A 814 33.02 -1.97 -9.61
N TYR A 815 31.69 -1.94 -9.44
CA TYR A 815 30.78 -1.92 -10.58
C TYR A 815 30.55 -0.48 -11.07
N GLU A 816 31.29 -0.09 -12.09
CA GLU A 816 30.97 1.07 -12.92
C GLU A 816 29.84 0.68 -13.89
N ALA A 817 28.67 1.31 -13.74
CA ALA A 817 27.51 1.07 -14.57
C ALA A 817 27.72 1.53 -16.03
#